data_70af010e21c1c5bf52e9e70eeea90740
#
_entry.id   70af010e21c1c5bf52e9e70eeea90740
#
_cell.length_a   1.000
_cell.length_b   1.000
_cell.length_c   1.000
_cell.angle_alpha   90.00
_cell.angle_beta   90.00
_cell.angle_gamma   90.00
#
_symmetry.space_group_name_H-M   'P 1'
#
loop_
_entity.id
_entity.type
_entity.pdbx_description
1 polymer ?
#
loop_
_entity_poly.entity_id
_entity_poly.type
_entity_poly.pdbx_seq_one_letter_code
_entity_poly.pdbx_strand_id
1 'polypeptide(L)'
;MATITTYKNFNIPIEDVSLASIITNIKSGTYHDSINAIRMAKGMGKPERADQLKKELLAFTPSATFKDGRKKDLLTAYSGCVHLDFDKLTPEELQQSFDLAVKIPFTFACFTSPSGDGLKIFIKVNTDQEVHEQAYKQVQAYYEKEIGIEADPKCKDITRLCFVSNDPNAFFNKSASTFEIALQEQAPLSEPLFEQAQNSFNTIFDECVSFTNKILTYNNGNRNNYIYQLACNCNRRGIPHAEAENLITSNFHHEDQTEIRKSIESAYQNNAAEFGKFANLAGSQKKEINNDQTQDYLKTTPTIPIEAINLMPVLFQEGARAFEADPRKRDVFLTSALCIISGCLPNVQGVYDQERVYPHLFSFIIAPAASGKGVLKNAKRLGDKIHERLVESSKQAKEQHENEMVDYKTQMAKRKKDDPIPEKPKEPAFKLLFIPADISQAMMMQLLQNNDSKGIICETEADAMSGANKQDWGNYSHIMRAAFHHEKISAARKTNNELIEVKHPQLAVALSGTPSQVPKLIASAEDGLFSRFLFYAFKNEIIWRDPSPRPGGIVHNDHFEALSNEVLQSVDFLQKYPTEVFLNQDQWDKLNQVFFEKLVNVSIFTGEDAASVVYRLGLILFRFCMIFTSLRKFENGDCSKDVTCTDGDFEAALLLSEVYLQHSLLMFNNLEDGKDPILYKMPNNKQKLFEQLPNEFQRKEAVSIGVKLGISERSVDDFLNNSVPKLLEKPKTGHYRKVN
;
A
#
# COMPACT_ATOMS: atom_id res chain seq x y z
N MET A 1 12.49 17.34 -41.46
CA MET A 1 12.29 18.31 -40.36
C MET A 1 11.30 17.69 -39.38
N ALA A 2 11.48 17.85 -38.08
CA ALA A 2 10.56 17.32 -37.09
C ALA A 2 9.16 17.92 -37.27
N THR A 3 8.17 17.09 -37.64
CA THR A 3 6.77 17.47 -37.78
C THR A 3 6.05 17.08 -36.48
N ILE A 4 5.18 17.97 -36.02
CA ILE A 4 4.51 17.88 -34.71
C ILE A 4 3.05 18.29 -34.87
N THR A 5 2.15 17.78 -34.00
CA THR A 5 0.73 18.19 -34.02
C THR A 5 0.48 19.29 -32.99
N THR A 6 -0.28 20.34 -33.40
CA THR A 6 -0.75 21.40 -32.51
C THR A 6 -2.14 21.09 -31.98
N TYR A 7 -2.45 21.61 -30.75
CA TYR A 7 -3.68 21.31 -30.04
C TYR A 7 -4.36 22.54 -29.47
N LYS A 8 -5.68 22.55 -29.55
CA LYS A 8 -6.54 23.43 -28.77
C LYS A 8 -7.14 22.64 -27.60
N ASN A 9 -7.13 23.23 -26.41
CA ASN A 9 -7.73 22.63 -25.22
C ASN A 9 -7.22 21.19 -24.92
N PHE A 10 -5.92 20.95 -25.05
CA PHE A 10 -5.19 19.70 -24.70
C PHE A 10 -5.49 18.46 -25.54
N ASN A 11 -6.66 18.31 -26.14
CA ASN A 11 -7.07 17.06 -26.77
C ASN A 11 -7.54 17.20 -28.22
N ILE A 12 -7.84 18.40 -28.68
CA ILE A 12 -8.35 18.61 -30.05
C ILE A 12 -7.18 18.97 -30.96
N PRO A 13 -6.73 18.05 -31.84
CA PRO A 13 -5.68 18.34 -32.82
C PRO A 13 -6.18 19.41 -33.80
N ILE A 14 -5.31 20.34 -34.16
CA ILE A 14 -5.59 21.41 -35.10
C ILE A 14 -4.96 21.08 -36.46
N GLU A 15 -3.64 20.99 -36.50
CA GLU A 15 -2.84 20.76 -37.72
C GLU A 15 -1.45 20.25 -37.37
N ASP A 16 -0.82 19.62 -38.34
CA ASP A 16 0.56 19.21 -38.28
C ASP A 16 1.46 20.30 -38.87
N VAL A 17 2.42 20.76 -38.06
CA VAL A 17 3.35 21.84 -38.43
C VAL A 17 4.80 21.42 -38.16
N SER A 18 5.75 22.17 -38.73
CA SER A 18 7.16 21.96 -38.40
C SER A 18 7.47 22.51 -37.01
N LEU A 19 8.26 21.80 -36.21
CA LEU A 19 8.75 22.32 -34.93
C LEU A 19 9.51 23.63 -35.11
N ALA A 20 10.21 23.81 -36.23
CA ALA A 20 10.89 25.03 -36.58
C ALA A 20 9.94 26.24 -36.72
N SER A 21 8.73 26.07 -37.25
CA SER A 21 7.74 27.17 -37.35
C SER A 21 7.26 27.60 -35.97
N ILE A 22 7.03 26.67 -35.06
CA ILE A 22 6.65 26.97 -33.67
C ILE A 22 7.75 27.79 -32.97
N ILE A 23 9.02 27.39 -33.09
CA ILE A 23 10.15 28.14 -32.49
C ILE A 23 10.27 29.56 -33.11
N THR A 24 10.05 29.66 -34.41
CA THR A 24 10.05 30.97 -35.09
C THR A 24 8.95 31.87 -34.53
N ASN A 25 7.73 31.36 -34.35
CA ASN A 25 6.60 32.09 -33.79
C ASN A 25 6.83 32.48 -32.33
N ILE A 26 7.47 31.64 -31.52
CA ILE A 26 7.87 31.96 -30.13
C ILE A 26 8.85 33.14 -30.12
N LYS A 27 9.83 33.15 -31.03
CA LYS A 27 10.86 34.16 -31.12
C LYS A 27 10.32 35.47 -31.68
N SER A 28 9.38 35.43 -32.64
CA SER A 28 8.82 36.65 -33.26
C SER A 28 7.77 37.36 -32.41
N GLY A 29 7.37 36.80 -31.27
CA GLY A 29 6.39 37.45 -30.39
C GLY A 29 4.93 37.14 -30.75
N THR A 30 4.64 36.17 -31.60
CA THR A 30 3.27 35.78 -32.01
C THR A 30 2.35 35.54 -30.82
N TYR A 31 2.88 35.05 -29.68
CA TYR A 31 2.14 34.74 -28.47
C TYR A 31 2.32 35.75 -27.33
N HIS A 32 2.86 36.96 -27.65
CA HIS A 32 3.27 37.96 -26.66
C HIS A 32 2.18 38.28 -25.64
N ASP A 33 0.98 38.67 -26.10
CA ASP A 33 -0.09 39.14 -25.22
C ASP A 33 -0.59 38.04 -24.26
N SER A 34 -0.78 36.82 -24.75
CA SER A 34 -1.21 35.68 -23.95
C SER A 34 -0.17 35.32 -22.87
N ILE A 35 1.10 35.31 -23.25
CA ILE A 35 2.20 34.97 -22.34
C ILE A 35 2.41 36.08 -21.30
N ASN A 36 2.33 37.37 -21.68
CA ASN A 36 2.38 38.48 -20.74
C ASN A 36 1.25 38.42 -19.71
N ALA A 37 0.02 38.13 -20.15
CA ALA A 37 -1.10 37.98 -19.22
C ALA A 37 -0.83 36.89 -18.14
N ILE A 38 -0.21 35.74 -18.53
CA ILE A 38 0.17 34.67 -17.60
C ILE A 38 1.24 35.15 -16.61
N ARG A 39 2.32 35.78 -17.12
CA ARG A 39 3.44 36.25 -16.30
C ARG A 39 2.99 37.37 -15.35
N MET A 40 2.13 38.27 -15.79
CA MET A 40 1.52 39.30 -14.94
C MET A 40 0.63 38.71 -13.84
N ALA A 41 -0.25 37.76 -14.19
CA ALA A 41 -1.10 37.10 -13.20
C ALA A 41 -0.27 36.37 -12.12
N LYS A 42 0.82 35.72 -12.52
CA LYS A 42 1.77 35.08 -11.60
C LYS A 42 2.49 36.12 -10.72
N GLY A 43 3.00 37.22 -11.29
CA GLY A 43 3.66 38.28 -10.56
C GLY A 43 2.74 39.01 -9.56
N MET A 44 1.42 39.04 -9.82
CA MET A 44 0.40 39.56 -8.90
C MET A 44 -0.02 38.56 -7.81
N GLY A 45 0.63 37.39 -7.68
CA GLY A 45 0.27 36.38 -6.69
C GLY A 45 -1.06 35.67 -6.96
N LYS A 46 -1.51 35.58 -8.22
CA LYS A 46 -2.75 34.94 -8.66
C LYS A 46 -2.46 33.68 -9.48
N PRO A 47 -1.90 32.59 -8.86
CA PRO A 47 -1.48 31.38 -9.58
C PRO A 47 -2.64 30.69 -10.28
N GLU A 48 -3.84 30.64 -9.68
CA GLU A 48 -5.03 30.00 -10.29
C GLU A 48 -5.43 30.68 -11.62
N ARG A 49 -5.34 32.01 -11.67
CA ARG A 49 -5.61 32.76 -12.90
C ARG A 49 -4.53 32.53 -13.96
N ALA A 50 -3.26 32.48 -13.56
CA ALA A 50 -2.17 32.13 -14.47
C ALA A 50 -2.36 30.71 -15.07
N ASP A 51 -2.78 29.73 -14.25
CA ASP A 51 -3.07 28.36 -14.71
C ASP A 51 -4.27 28.30 -15.66
N GLN A 52 -5.33 29.07 -15.40
CA GLN A 52 -6.46 29.19 -16.33
C GLN A 52 -6.01 29.72 -17.69
N LEU A 53 -5.27 30.83 -17.72
CA LEU A 53 -4.74 31.42 -18.97
C LEU A 53 -3.79 30.45 -19.69
N LYS A 54 -2.96 29.71 -18.96
CA LYS A 54 -2.07 28.69 -19.55
C LYS A 54 -2.84 27.55 -20.24
N LYS A 55 -4.00 27.16 -19.71
CA LYS A 55 -4.87 26.16 -20.35
C LYS A 55 -5.48 26.61 -21.67
N GLU A 56 -5.55 27.91 -21.92
CA GLU A 56 -6.07 28.50 -23.18
C GLU A 56 -4.98 28.62 -24.25
N LEU A 57 -3.69 28.43 -23.90
CA LEU A 57 -2.59 28.49 -24.86
C LEU A 57 -2.65 27.37 -25.89
N LEU A 58 -2.13 27.67 -27.08
CA LEU A 58 -1.77 26.64 -28.06
C LEU A 58 -0.73 25.70 -27.44
N ALA A 59 -0.94 24.40 -27.60
CA ALA A 59 0.00 23.37 -27.18
C ALA A 59 0.40 22.50 -28.36
N PHE A 60 1.49 21.75 -28.25
CA PHE A 60 1.97 20.86 -29.31
C PHE A 60 2.65 19.62 -28.70
N THR A 61 2.73 18.54 -29.46
CA THR A 61 3.41 17.31 -29.09
C THR A 61 4.81 17.27 -29.73
N PRO A 62 5.90 17.53 -28.98
CA PRO A 62 7.25 17.64 -29.55
C PRO A 62 7.76 16.36 -30.24
N SER A 63 7.34 15.21 -29.73
CA SER A 63 7.94 13.92 -30.08
C SER A 63 7.20 13.15 -31.19
N ALA A 64 5.96 13.53 -31.51
CA ALA A 64 5.17 12.81 -32.50
C ALA A 64 4.01 13.63 -33.08
N THR A 65 3.45 13.15 -34.21
CA THR A 65 2.16 13.59 -34.75
C THR A 65 1.06 12.61 -34.42
N PHE A 66 -0.19 13.10 -34.28
CA PHE A 66 -1.35 12.32 -33.88
C PHE A 66 -2.59 12.69 -34.71
N LYS A 67 -3.46 11.71 -34.93
CA LYS A 67 -4.74 11.91 -35.61
C LYS A 67 -5.90 11.61 -34.66
N ASP A 68 -6.95 12.45 -34.67
CA ASP A 68 -8.19 12.27 -33.90
C ASP A 68 -8.04 12.22 -32.35
N GLY A 69 -6.91 12.68 -31.83
CA GLY A 69 -6.67 12.73 -30.40
C GLY A 69 -5.18 12.60 -30.04
N ARG A 70 -4.88 12.37 -28.78
CA ARG A 70 -3.51 12.33 -28.25
C ARG A 70 -3.29 11.08 -27.39
N LYS A 71 -3.35 9.91 -28.04
CA LYS A 71 -3.06 8.60 -27.40
C LYS A 71 -2.01 7.86 -28.24
N LYS A 72 -1.27 6.94 -27.61
CA LYS A 72 -0.22 6.17 -28.30
C LYS A 72 -0.74 5.40 -29.52
N ASP A 73 -1.94 4.89 -29.45
CA ASP A 73 -2.64 4.17 -30.54
C ASP A 73 -3.10 5.08 -31.70
N LEU A 74 -3.08 6.40 -31.50
CA LEU A 74 -3.45 7.41 -32.51
C LEU A 74 -2.22 8.14 -33.09
N LEU A 75 -1.01 7.67 -32.77
CA LEU A 75 0.23 8.21 -33.29
C LEU A 75 0.36 7.91 -34.80
N THR A 76 0.68 8.95 -35.57
CA THR A 76 0.82 8.84 -37.04
C THR A 76 2.26 8.86 -37.51
N ALA A 77 3.12 9.64 -36.88
CA ALA A 77 4.55 9.64 -37.17
C ALA A 77 5.38 10.11 -35.97
N TYR A 78 6.55 9.53 -35.81
CA TYR A 78 7.53 9.96 -34.81
C TYR A 78 8.37 11.12 -35.35
N SER A 79 8.58 12.17 -34.54
CA SER A 79 9.30 13.37 -34.97
C SER A 79 10.83 13.24 -34.91
N GLY A 80 11.36 12.21 -34.24
CA GLY A 80 12.78 12.07 -33.94
C GLY A 80 13.29 13.16 -32.97
N CYS A 81 12.43 13.67 -32.09
CA CYS A 81 12.77 14.74 -31.17
C CYS A 81 12.41 14.38 -29.73
N VAL A 82 13.34 14.55 -28.82
CA VAL A 82 13.13 14.51 -27.37
C VAL A 82 13.06 15.94 -26.86
N HIS A 83 12.16 16.21 -25.88
CA HIS A 83 12.16 17.48 -25.20
C HIS A 83 12.35 17.32 -23.70
N LEU A 84 13.16 18.21 -23.13
CA LEU A 84 13.41 18.33 -21.70
C LEU A 84 12.70 19.58 -21.15
N ASP A 85 12.23 19.49 -19.93
CA ASP A 85 11.55 20.56 -19.21
C ASP A 85 12.20 20.76 -17.84
N PHE A 86 12.80 21.93 -17.62
CA PHE A 86 13.38 22.34 -16.36
C PHE A 86 12.47 23.39 -15.76
N ASP A 87 11.81 23.10 -14.64
CA ASP A 87 10.79 23.95 -14.03
C ASP A 87 11.28 24.58 -12.70
N LYS A 88 10.65 25.67 -12.31
CA LYS A 88 10.86 26.35 -11.00
C LYS A 88 12.28 26.87 -10.78
N LEU A 89 12.90 27.36 -11.82
CA LEU A 89 14.22 27.96 -11.76
C LEU A 89 14.15 29.40 -11.22
N THR A 90 15.15 29.79 -10.44
CA THR A 90 15.38 31.22 -10.16
C THR A 90 15.83 31.94 -11.44
N PRO A 91 15.75 33.26 -11.53
CA PRO A 91 16.22 34.01 -12.70
C PRO A 91 17.69 33.70 -13.05
N GLU A 92 18.54 33.58 -12.04
CA GLU A 92 19.96 33.25 -12.17
C GLU A 92 20.17 31.85 -12.71
N GLU A 93 19.46 30.85 -12.15
CA GLU A 93 19.53 29.45 -12.62
C GLU A 93 19.00 29.33 -14.04
N LEU A 94 17.91 30.03 -14.38
CA LEU A 94 17.33 30.03 -15.73
C LEU A 94 18.33 30.56 -16.75
N GLN A 95 18.98 31.71 -16.48
CA GLN A 95 19.98 32.28 -17.37
C GLN A 95 21.22 31.38 -17.52
N GLN A 96 21.71 30.83 -16.41
CA GLN A 96 22.85 29.90 -16.40
C GLN A 96 22.53 28.65 -17.18
N SER A 97 21.37 28.04 -16.95
CA SER A 97 20.92 26.83 -17.67
C SER A 97 20.76 27.09 -19.17
N PHE A 98 20.22 28.26 -19.54
CA PHE A 98 20.10 28.67 -20.93
C PHE A 98 21.49 28.78 -21.58
N ASP A 99 22.43 29.48 -20.95
CA ASP A 99 23.79 29.71 -21.47
C ASP A 99 24.60 28.40 -21.59
N LEU A 100 24.34 27.42 -20.74
CA LEU A 100 24.91 26.07 -20.85
C LEU A 100 24.25 25.28 -21.97
N ALA A 101 22.91 25.27 -22.02
CA ALA A 101 22.16 24.51 -23.01
C ALA A 101 22.50 24.92 -24.45
N VAL A 102 22.67 26.20 -24.74
CA VAL A 102 22.98 26.70 -26.09
C VAL A 102 24.40 26.34 -26.56
N LYS A 103 25.31 26.01 -25.64
CA LYS A 103 26.67 25.55 -25.95
C LYS A 103 26.74 24.06 -26.28
N ILE A 104 25.74 23.28 -25.90
CA ILE A 104 25.66 21.86 -26.16
C ILE A 104 25.35 21.62 -27.64
N PRO A 105 26.19 20.87 -28.38
CA PRO A 105 26.07 20.73 -29.84
C PRO A 105 24.79 20.01 -30.28
N PHE A 106 24.14 19.27 -29.37
CA PHE A 106 22.92 18.53 -29.63
C PHE A 106 21.66 19.38 -29.44
N THR A 107 21.72 20.59 -28.87
CA THR A 107 20.57 21.44 -28.63
C THR A 107 20.04 21.99 -29.95
N PHE A 108 18.87 21.46 -30.36
CA PHE A 108 18.16 21.91 -31.55
C PHE A 108 17.41 23.21 -31.35
N ALA A 109 16.70 23.33 -30.21
CA ALA A 109 16.01 24.55 -29.81
C ALA A 109 15.94 24.64 -28.28
N CYS A 110 15.87 25.88 -27.79
CA CYS A 110 15.75 26.16 -26.36
C CYS A 110 15.02 27.49 -26.16
N PHE A 111 14.04 27.53 -25.22
CA PHE A 111 13.30 28.76 -24.89
C PHE A 111 12.74 28.73 -23.47
N THR A 112 12.48 29.93 -22.94
CA THR A 112 11.87 30.12 -21.61
C THR A 112 10.40 29.70 -21.61
N SER A 113 9.97 29.00 -20.56
CA SER A 113 8.60 28.52 -20.37
C SER A 113 7.56 29.68 -20.35
N PRO A 114 6.26 29.40 -20.57
CA PRO A 114 5.20 30.41 -20.49
C PRO A 114 5.16 31.14 -19.15
N SER A 115 5.46 30.42 -18.07
CA SER A 115 5.45 30.95 -16.70
C SER A 115 6.67 31.85 -16.38
N GLY A 116 7.70 31.81 -17.22
CA GLY A 116 8.91 32.61 -17.08
C GLY A 116 9.96 32.09 -16.10
N ASP A 117 9.71 30.90 -15.51
CA ASP A 117 10.57 30.27 -14.49
C ASP A 117 10.97 28.84 -14.85
N GLY A 118 11.00 28.50 -16.12
CA GLY A 118 11.44 27.21 -16.60
C GLY A 118 12.06 27.29 -17.97
N LEU A 119 12.83 26.25 -18.35
CA LEU A 119 13.55 26.14 -19.60
C LEU A 119 13.09 24.90 -20.37
N LYS A 120 12.75 25.04 -21.64
CA LYS A 120 12.37 23.98 -22.54
C LYS A 120 13.48 23.74 -23.55
N ILE A 121 13.98 22.51 -23.66
CA ILE A 121 15.08 22.15 -24.58
C ILE A 121 14.62 21.03 -25.49
N PHE A 122 14.96 21.10 -26.77
CA PHE A 122 14.59 20.14 -27.81
C PHE A 122 15.85 19.58 -28.46
N ILE A 123 15.91 18.24 -28.57
CA ILE A 123 17.09 17.50 -28.99
C ILE A 123 16.68 16.49 -30.07
N LYS A 124 17.41 16.44 -31.20
CA LYS A 124 17.23 15.41 -32.23
C LYS A 124 17.89 14.12 -31.80
N VAL A 125 17.21 12.99 -32.01
CA VAL A 125 17.68 11.65 -31.68
C VAL A 125 17.62 10.73 -32.93
N ASN A 126 18.46 9.70 -32.98
CA ASN A 126 18.57 8.72 -34.07
C ASN A 126 17.75 7.45 -33.78
N THR A 127 16.54 7.57 -33.26
CA THR A 127 15.73 6.44 -32.81
C THR A 127 14.29 6.50 -33.37
N ASP A 128 13.50 5.46 -33.13
CA ASP A 128 12.09 5.36 -33.45
C ASP A 128 11.19 5.52 -32.20
N GLN A 129 9.88 5.38 -32.41
CA GLN A 129 8.87 5.55 -31.36
C GLN A 129 8.96 4.50 -30.24
N GLU A 130 9.47 3.28 -30.55
CA GLU A 130 9.48 2.16 -29.60
C GLU A 130 10.53 2.36 -28.53
N VAL A 131 11.64 3.01 -28.89
CA VAL A 131 12.76 3.33 -28.00
C VAL A 131 12.78 4.77 -27.49
N HIS A 132 11.71 5.54 -27.72
CA HIS A 132 11.61 6.95 -27.29
C HIS A 132 11.90 7.16 -25.80
N GLU A 133 11.39 6.29 -24.91
CA GLU A 133 11.64 6.41 -23.46
C GLU A 133 13.12 6.18 -23.11
N GLN A 134 13.80 5.25 -23.80
CA GLN A 134 15.24 5.04 -23.61
C GLN A 134 16.05 6.23 -24.13
N ALA A 135 15.63 6.79 -25.28
CA ALA A 135 16.23 8.00 -25.82
C ALA A 135 16.07 9.17 -24.87
N TYR A 136 14.87 9.35 -24.30
CA TYR A 136 14.63 10.38 -23.30
C TYR A 136 15.56 10.25 -22.09
N LYS A 137 15.69 9.05 -21.51
CA LYS A 137 16.55 8.81 -20.33
C LYS A 137 18.02 9.11 -20.59
N GLN A 138 18.55 8.74 -21.77
CA GLN A 138 19.94 9.03 -22.12
C GLN A 138 20.17 10.52 -22.34
N VAL A 139 19.26 11.20 -23.04
CA VAL A 139 19.31 12.64 -23.26
C VAL A 139 19.17 13.39 -21.93
N GLN A 140 18.23 12.99 -21.08
CA GLN A 140 18.01 13.57 -19.75
C GLN A 140 19.26 13.47 -18.90
N ALA A 141 19.85 12.29 -18.74
CA ALA A 141 21.04 12.07 -17.93
C ALA A 141 22.23 12.91 -18.42
N TYR A 142 22.38 13.06 -19.74
CA TYR A 142 23.41 13.89 -20.31
C TYR A 142 23.20 15.39 -19.98
N TYR A 143 21.99 15.93 -20.22
CA TYR A 143 21.73 17.35 -20.00
C TYR A 143 21.68 17.70 -18.51
N GLU A 144 21.18 16.84 -17.63
CA GLU A 144 21.24 17.04 -16.18
C GLU A 144 22.67 17.12 -15.65
N LYS A 145 23.56 16.29 -16.22
CA LYS A 145 25.00 16.35 -15.89
C LYS A 145 25.66 17.66 -16.34
N GLU A 146 25.34 18.13 -17.55
CA GLU A 146 25.95 19.35 -18.12
C GLU A 146 25.38 20.64 -17.51
N ILE A 147 24.08 20.63 -17.15
CA ILE A 147 23.39 21.81 -16.59
C ILE A 147 23.45 21.82 -15.06
N GLY A 148 23.51 20.66 -14.40
CA GLY A 148 23.55 20.52 -12.95
C GLY A 148 22.17 20.63 -12.27
N ILE A 149 21.07 20.55 -13.03
CA ILE A 149 19.67 20.65 -12.56
C ILE A 149 18.88 19.49 -13.13
N GLU A 150 17.94 18.93 -12.34
CA GLU A 150 17.07 17.84 -12.76
C GLU A 150 15.94 18.32 -13.67
N ALA A 151 15.65 17.58 -14.75
CA ALA A 151 14.53 17.82 -15.67
C ALA A 151 13.26 17.07 -15.23
N ASP A 152 12.06 17.57 -15.66
CA ASP A 152 10.79 16.88 -15.37
C ASP A 152 10.73 15.49 -16.03
N PRO A 153 10.78 14.39 -15.25
CA PRO A 153 10.79 13.03 -15.78
C PRO A 153 9.49 12.65 -16.52
N LYS A 154 8.44 13.44 -16.39
CA LYS A 154 7.15 13.21 -17.08
C LYS A 154 7.25 13.48 -18.59
N CYS A 155 8.27 14.15 -19.06
CA CYS A 155 8.50 14.43 -20.50
C CYS A 155 8.97 13.20 -21.29
N LYS A 156 9.23 12.06 -20.66
CA LYS A 156 9.52 10.76 -21.30
C LYS A 156 8.35 10.19 -22.09
N ASP A 157 7.11 10.65 -21.84
CA ASP A 157 5.92 10.18 -22.55
C ASP A 157 5.84 10.83 -23.94
N ILE A 158 5.86 10.02 -25.00
CA ILE A 158 5.74 10.46 -26.40
C ILE A 158 4.50 11.30 -26.69
N THR A 159 3.46 11.18 -25.87
CA THR A 159 2.22 11.96 -25.99
C THR A 159 2.27 13.29 -25.21
N ARG A 160 3.41 13.61 -24.58
CA ARG A 160 3.53 14.81 -23.72
C ARG A 160 3.33 16.09 -24.52
N LEU A 161 2.51 17.02 -23.94
CA LEU A 161 2.30 18.36 -24.49
C LEU A 161 3.37 19.33 -24.01
N CYS A 162 3.79 20.19 -24.91
CA CYS A 162 4.53 21.41 -24.63
C CYS A 162 3.69 22.62 -25.02
N PHE A 163 3.63 23.65 -24.19
CA PHE A 163 2.95 24.90 -24.51
C PHE A 163 3.86 25.85 -25.30
N VAL A 164 3.25 26.62 -26.20
CA VAL A 164 3.96 27.77 -26.83
C VAL A 164 4.35 28.80 -25.77
N SER A 165 5.33 29.61 -26.08
CA SER A 165 5.82 30.69 -25.20
C SER A 165 6.06 31.98 -25.96
N ASN A 166 6.58 32.99 -25.29
CA ASN A 166 7.13 34.22 -25.91
C ASN A 166 8.54 34.44 -25.34
N ASP A 167 9.53 34.23 -26.20
CA ASP A 167 10.93 34.42 -25.84
C ASP A 167 11.73 34.95 -27.05
N PRO A 168 11.98 36.25 -27.12
CA PRO A 168 12.79 36.89 -28.17
C PRO A 168 14.22 36.31 -28.26
N ASN A 169 14.72 35.77 -27.15
CA ASN A 169 16.05 35.14 -27.06
C ASN A 169 16.04 33.63 -27.38
N ALA A 170 14.90 33.08 -27.77
CA ALA A 170 14.80 31.67 -28.08
C ALA A 170 15.93 31.22 -29.03
N PHE A 171 16.63 30.18 -28.62
CA PHE A 171 17.72 29.61 -29.41
C PHE A 171 17.17 28.59 -30.43
N PHE A 172 17.72 28.61 -31.64
CA PHE A 172 17.34 27.69 -32.70
C PHE A 172 18.55 27.36 -33.59
N ASN A 173 18.99 26.13 -33.58
CA ASN A 173 20.09 25.64 -34.35
C ASN A 173 19.65 24.53 -35.34
N LYS A 174 19.49 24.88 -36.62
CA LYS A 174 19.12 23.90 -37.68
C LYS A 174 20.23 22.85 -37.90
N SER A 175 21.48 23.20 -37.61
CA SER A 175 22.67 22.36 -37.79
C SER A 175 23.03 21.57 -36.53
N ALA A 176 22.13 21.54 -35.51
CA ALA A 176 22.41 20.75 -34.31
C ALA A 176 22.68 19.30 -34.65
N SER A 177 23.71 18.76 -34.04
CA SER A 177 24.07 17.34 -34.17
C SER A 177 22.96 16.46 -33.61
N THR A 178 22.72 15.31 -34.21
CA THR A 178 21.80 14.29 -33.65
C THR A 178 22.47 13.65 -32.45
N PHE A 179 21.74 13.51 -31.36
CA PHE A 179 22.22 12.76 -30.20
C PHE A 179 22.10 11.27 -30.48
N GLU A 180 23.24 10.58 -30.54
CA GLU A 180 23.32 9.16 -30.85
C GLU A 180 22.83 8.36 -29.60
N ILE A 181 21.75 7.64 -29.79
CA ILE A 181 21.20 6.76 -28.74
C ILE A 181 21.89 5.41 -28.83
N ALA A 182 22.56 4.99 -27.76
CA ALA A 182 23.14 3.66 -27.66
C ALA A 182 21.97 2.64 -27.49
N LEU A 183 21.61 2.00 -28.60
CA LEU A 183 20.71 0.84 -28.56
C LEU A 183 21.56 -0.34 -28.05
N GLN A 184 21.20 -0.89 -26.90
CA GLN A 184 21.76 -2.16 -26.45
C GLN A 184 21.25 -3.25 -27.39
N GLU A 185 22.02 -3.63 -28.39
CA GLU A 185 21.86 -4.92 -29.05
C GLU A 185 21.97 -5.99 -27.97
N GLN A 186 21.03 -6.97 -27.96
CA GLN A 186 21.16 -8.18 -27.16
C GLN A 186 22.42 -8.94 -27.64
N ALA A 187 23.57 -8.53 -27.12
CA ALA A 187 24.81 -9.30 -27.25
C ALA A 187 24.80 -10.43 -26.22
N PRO A 188 25.41 -11.58 -26.51
CA PRO A 188 25.46 -12.70 -25.58
C PRO A 188 26.11 -12.25 -24.27
N LEU A 189 25.50 -12.68 -23.14
CA LEU A 189 25.89 -12.41 -21.75
C LEU A 189 27.42 -12.29 -21.58
N SER A 190 27.95 -11.08 -21.55
CA SER A 190 29.33 -10.78 -21.24
C SER A 190 29.44 -10.03 -19.91
N GLU A 191 30.15 -10.60 -19.01
CA GLU A 191 30.78 -10.24 -17.73
C GLU A 191 30.20 -9.12 -16.82
N PRO A 192 29.69 -7.92 -17.22
CA PRO A 192 29.25 -6.90 -16.25
C PRO A 192 27.97 -7.24 -15.52
N LEU A 193 27.08 -8.09 -16.10
CA LEU A 193 25.87 -8.57 -15.44
C LEU A 193 26.19 -9.63 -14.36
N PHE A 194 27.31 -10.35 -14.53
CA PHE A 194 27.78 -11.35 -13.57
C PHE A 194 28.33 -10.70 -12.30
N GLU A 195 29.07 -9.60 -12.41
CA GLU A 195 29.59 -8.85 -11.24
C GLU A 195 28.46 -8.15 -10.45
N GLN A 196 27.43 -7.61 -11.11
CA GLN A 196 26.28 -7.01 -10.41
C GLN A 196 25.40 -8.08 -9.74
N ALA A 197 25.24 -9.25 -10.37
CA ALA A 197 24.53 -10.37 -9.76
C ALA A 197 25.32 -10.97 -8.61
N GLN A 198 26.66 -11.11 -8.73
CA GLN A 198 27.54 -11.57 -7.65
C GLN A 198 27.54 -10.61 -6.46
N ASN A 199 27.62 -9.31 -6.70
CA ASN A 199 27.53 -8.31 -5.62
C ASN A 199 26.16 -8.34 -4.91
N SER A 200 25.09 -8.63 -5.63
CA SER A 200 23.76 -8.84 -5.05
C SER A 200 23.71 -10.12 -4.20
N PHE A 201 24.26 -11.23 -4.69
CA PHE A 201 24.29 -12.50 -3.94
C PHE A 201 25.21 -12.45 -2.72
N ASN A 202 26.34 -11.72 -2.78
CA ASN A 202 27.21 -11.50 -1.64
C ASN A 202 26.48 -10.78 -0.51
N THR A 203 25.76 -9.71 -0.80
CA THR A 203 24.95 -8.98 0.21
C THR A 203 23.87 -9.86 0.82
N ILE A 204 23.13 -10.63 0.00
CA ILE A 204 22.11 -11.56 0.47
C ILE A 204 22.74 -12.68 1.32
N PHE A 205 23.92 -13.14 0.95
CA PHE A 205 24.67 -14.15 1.68
C PHE A 205 25.13 -13.66 3.05
N ASP A 206 25.63 -12.42 3.15
CA ASP A 206 26.02 -11.81 4.42
C ASP A 206 24.82 -11.67 5.38
N GLU A 207 23.65 -11.34 4.84
CA GLU A 207 22.40 -11.36 5.60
C GLU A 207 22.06 -12.78 6.09
N CYS A 208 22.22 -13.81 5.26
CA CYS A 208 22.00 -15.21 5.65
C CYS A 208 22.98 -15.68 6.73
N VAL A 209 24.25 -15.28 6.65
CA VAL A 209 25.27 -15.56 7.67
C VAL A 209 24.91 -14.88 8.98
N SER A 210 24.60 -13.57 8.92
CA SER A 210 24.16 -12.79 10.10
C SER A 210 22.94 -13.41 10.77
N PHE A 211 21.99 -13.89 9.98
CA PHE A 211 20.81 -14.61 10.47
C PHE A 211 21.16 -15.93 11.15
N THR A 212 21.96 -16.75 10.49
CA THR A 212 22.35 -18.05 11.02
C THR A 212 23.10 -17.88 12.35
N ASN A 213 23.95 -16.86 12.48
CA ASN A 213 24.69 -16.52 13.70
C ASN A 213 23.78 -16.15 14.89
N LYS A 214 22.58 -15.61 14.64
CA LYS A 214 21.61 -15.31 15.71
C LYS A 214 20.94 -16.56 16.28
N ILE A 215 20.86 -17.62 15.49
CA ILE A 215 20.17 -18.88 15.87
C ILE A 215 21.16 -19.94 16.33
N LEU A 216 22.32 -20.04 15.68
CA LEU A 216 23.31 -21.08 15.90
C LEU A 216 24.70 -20.46 16.01
N THR A 217 25.45 -20.87 17.02
CA THR A 217 26.86 -20.47 17.13
C THR A 217 27.72 -21.49 16.38
N TYR A 218 28.57 -21.00 15.46
CA TYR A 218 29.54 -21.86 14.79
C TYR A 218 30.62 -22.33 15.78
N ASN A 219 30.69 -23.64 16.03
CA ASN A 219 31.69 -24.28 16.89
C ASN A 219 31.96 -25.73 16.49
N ASN A 220 33.03 -26.34 17.01
CA ASN A 220 33.47 -27.69 16.64
C ASN A 220 32.43 -28.81 16.84
N GLY A 221 31.42 -28.61 17.66
CA GLY A 221 30.34 -29.59 17.88
C GLY A 221 29.10 -29.40 17.03
N ASN A 222 29.00 -28.27 16.31
CA ASN A 222 27.76 -27.89 15.60
C ASN A 222 27.98 -27.45 14.13
N ARG A 223 29.17 -27.71 13.56
CA ARG A 223 29.58 -27.25 12.23
C ARG A 223 28.59 -27.66 11.12
N ASN A 224 28.30 -28.94 11.02
CA ASN A 224 27.47 -29.47 9.96
C ASN A 224 26.03 -28.93 10.03
N ASN A 225 25.47 -28.78 11.24
CA ASN A 225 24.16 -28.21 11.45
C ASN A 225 24.15 -26.72 11.08
N TYR A 226 25.20 -25.97 11.42
CA TYR A 226 25.34 -24.57 11.03
C TYR A 226 25.38 -24.39 9.51
N ILE A 227 26.23 -25.16 8.81
CA ILE A 227 26.35 -25.13 7.35
C ILE A 227 25.03 -25.52 6.68
N TYR A 228 24.38 -26.56 7.18
CA TYR A 228 23.05 -26.97 6.69
C TYR A 228 22.01 -25.86 6.83
N GLN A 229 21.91 -25.22 7.98
CA GLN A 229 20.98 -24.11 8.21
C GLN A 229 21.31 -22.87 7.36
N LEU A 230 22.59 -22.54 7.23
CA LEU A 230 23.02 -21.45 6.34
C LEU A 230 22.64 -21.72 4.89
N ALA A 231 22.83 -22.96 4.41
CA ALA A 231 22.43 -23.36 3.07
C ALA A 231 20.89 -23.34 2.88
N CYS A 232 20.11 -23.75 3.90
CA CYS A 232 18.66 -23.60 3.88
C CYS A 232 18.24 -22.13 3.78
N ASN A 233 18.91 -21.21 4.48
CA ASN A 233 18.62 -19.79 4.41
C ASN A 233 18.98 -19.22 3.04
N CYS A 234 20.11 -19.61 2.46
CA CYS A 234 20.50 -19.25 1.09
C CYS A 234 19.46 -19.76 0.06
N ASN A 235 18.98 -20.98 0.19
CA ASN A 235 17.95 -21.59 -0.66
C ASN A 235 16.64 -20.77 -0.59
N ARG A 236 16.16 -20.47 0.62
CA ARG A 236 14.94 -19.67 0.85
C ARG A 236 15.05 -18.25 0.31
N ARG A 237 16.26 -17.69 0.31
CA ARG A 237 16.56 -16.35 -0.23
C ARG A 237 16.77 -16.35 -1.75
N GLY A 238 16.70 -17.50 -2.40
CA GLY A 238 16.81 -17.64 -3.86
C GLY A 238 18.24 -17.53 -4.39
N ILE A 239 19.27 -17.75 -3.54
CA ILE A 239 20.62 -17.93 -4.03
C ILE A 239 20.69 -19.28 -4.75
N PRO A 240 21.10 -19.35 -6.03
CA PRO A 240 21.23 -20.62 -6.73
C PRO A 240 22.21 -21.57 -6.03
N HIS A 241 21.97 -22.91 -6.11
CA HIS A 241 22.80 -23.92 -5.45
C HIS A 241 24.29 -23.74 -5.71
N ALA A 242 24.69 -23.57 -6.98
CA ALA A 242 26.08 -23.40 -7.36
C ALA A 242 26.72 -22.13 -6.74
N GLU A 243 25.96 -21.04 -6.64
CA GLU A 243 26.42 -19.79 -6.04
C GLU A 243 26.51 -19.88 -4.52
N ALA A 244 25.53 -20.52 -3.88
CA ALA A 244 25.58 -20.79 -2.44
C ALA A 244 26.75 -21.71 -2.08
N GLU A 245 27.04 -22.72 -2.90
CA GLU A 245 28.21 -23.58 -2.74
C GLU A 245 29.51 -22.77 -2.80
N ASN A 246 29.67 -21.88 -3.80
CA ASN A 246 30.84 -21.01 -3.93
C ASN A 246 31.00 -20.09 -2.71
N LEU A 247 29.93 -19.43 -2.29
CA LEU A 247 29.95 -18.49 -1.18
C LEU A 247 30.26 -19.18 0.16
N ILE A 248 29.60 -20.30 0.44
CA ILE A 248 29.78 -21.03 1.70
C ILE A 248 31.19 -21.65 1.74
N THR A 249 31.63 -22.32 0.67
CA THR A 249 32.97 -22.93 0.64
C THR A 249 34.08 -21.92 0.73
N SER A 250 33.93 -20.72 0.17
CA SER A 250 34.88 -19.63 0.27
C SER A 250 34.97 -19.07 1.69
N ASN A 251 33.85 -18.95 2.40
CA ASN A 251 33.81 -18.43 3.77
C ASN A 251 34.28 -19.45 4.82
N PHE A 252 34.15 -20.76 4.53
CA PHE A 252 34.55 -21.85 5.43
C PHE A 252 35.68 -22.70 4.83
N HIS A 253 36.64 -22.08 4.17
CA HIS A 253 37.74 -22.73 3.43
C HIS A 253 38.71 -23.54 4.34
N HIS A 254 38.67 -23.35 5.64
CA HIS A 254 39.48 -24.09 6.63
C HIS A 254 38.89 -25.46 7.03
N GLU A 255 37.69 -25.77 6.57
CA GLU A 255 36.96 -26.97 6.93
C GLU A 255 36.98 -28.04 5.83
N ASP A 256 36.51 -29.26 6.15
CA ASP A 256 36.40 -30.33 5.15
C ASP A 256 35.35 -29.97 4.08
N GLN A 257 35.88 -29.62 2.90
CA GLN A 257 35.06 -29.17 1.79
C GLN A 257 34.07 -30.24 1.29
N THR A 258 34.38 -31.53 1.51
CA THR A 258 33.50 -32.63 1.09
C THR A 258 32.28 -32.73 2.00
N GLU A 259 32.46 -32.50 3.29
CA GLU A 259 31.33 -32.47 4.25
C GLU A 259 30.45 -31.24 4.07
N ILE A 260 31.07 -30.07 3.82
CA ILE A 260 30.37 -28.82 3.51
C ILE A 260 29.44 -29.01 2.29
N ARG A 261 29.97 -29.51 1.18
CA ARG A 261 29.21 -29.73 -0.07
C ARG A 261 28.06 -30.69 0.13
N LYS A 262 28.24 -31.79 0.89
CA LYS A 262 27.15 -32.72 1.22
C LYS A 262 26.05 -32.06 2.04
N SER A 263 26.42 -31.20 2.98
CA SER A 263 25.45 -30.45 3.81
C SER A 263 24.65 -29.46 2.97
N ILE A 264 25.31 -28.74 2.03
CA ILE A 264 24.64 -27.81 1.11
C ILE A 264 23.72 -28.54 0.16
N GLU A 265 24.19 -29.64 -0.47
CA GLU A 265 23.38 -30.45 -1.37
C GLU A 265 22.13 -31.00 -0.66
N SER A 266 22.30 -31.55 0.53
CA SER A 266 21.19 -32.05 1.35
C SER A 266 20.18 -30.94 1.71
N ALA A 267 20.67 -29.72 2.05
CA ALA A 267 19.82 -28.59 2.35
C ALA A 267 18.95 -28.17 1.15
N TYR A 268 19.55 -28.08 -0.05
CA TYR A 268 18.84 -27.72 -1.27
C TYR A 268 17.88 -28.80 -1.76
N GLN A 269 18.26 -30.06 -1.66
CA GLN A 269 17.39 -31.19 -2.04
C GLN A 269 16.18 -31.32 -1.11
N ASN A 270 16.40 -31.31 0.22
CA ASN A 270 15.32 -31.48 1.19
C ASN A 270 14.37 -30.28 1.25
N ASN A 271 14.82 -29.08 0.82
CA ASN A 271 14.04 -27.85 0.84
C ASN A 271 13.84 -27.26 -0.57
N ALA A 272 13.85 -28.09 -1.63
CA ALA A 272 13.68 -27.62 -3.01
C ALA A 272 12.40 -26.83 -3.23
N ALA A 273 11.29 -27.21 -2.57
CA ALA A 273 10.02 -26.48 -2.61
C ALA A 273 10.06 -25.10 -1.96
N GLU A 274 11.10 -24.79 -1.20
CA GLU A 274 11.28 -23.51 -0.52
C GLU A 274 12.22 -22.56 -1.26
N PHE A 275 12.75 -22.97 -2.43
CA PHE A 275 13.68 -22.14 -3.21
C PHE A 275 13.04 -20.79 -3.57
N GLY A 276 13.73 -19.71 -3.20
CA GLY A 276 13.28 -18.36 -3.49
C GLY A 276 12.02 -17.92 -2.75
N LYS A 277 11.52 -18.69 -1.79
CA LYS A 277 10.32 -18.36 -1.00
C LYS A 277 10.39 -16.96 -0.39
N PHE A 278 11.60 -16.49 -0.11
CA PHE A 278 11.90 -15.16 0.45
C PHE A 278 12.81 -14.31 -0.44
N ALA A 279 12.98 -14.66 -1.72
CA ALA A 279 13.83 -13.91 -2.66
C ALA A 279 13.38 -12.44 -2.83
N ASN A 280 12.08 -12.19 -2.76
CA ASN A 280 11.49 -10.86 -2.88
C ASN A 280 11.45 -10.07 -1.55
N LEU A 281 11.97 -10.64 -0.46
CA LEU A 281 12.07 -9.97 0.84
C LEU A 281 13.45 -9.29 1.03
N ALA A 282 14.29 -9.30 0.00
CA ALA A 282 15.62 -8.73 0.05
C ALA A 282 15.59 -7.20 0.08
N GLY A 283 16.10 -6.69 1.14
CA GLY A 283 16.77 -5.41 1.35
C GLY A 283 16.27 -4.21 0.56
N SER A 284 15.53 -3.38 1.22
CA SER A 284 15.29 -2.00 0.83
C SER A 284 16.61 -1.19 0.78
N GLN A 285 17.35 -1.33 -0.32
CA GLN A 285 17.90 -0.12 -0.92
C GLN A 285 16.71 0.54 -1.60
N LYS A 286 16.32 1.72 -1.11
CA LYS A 286 15.33 2.60 -1.72
C LYS A 286 15.72 2.86 -3.19
N LYS A 287 15.28 1.99 -4.11
CA LYS A 287 15.07 2.37 -5.48
C LYS A 287 13.75 3.10 -5.50
N GLU A 288 13.76 4.34 -5.97
CA GLU A 288 12.56 5.02 -6.43
C GLU A 288 11.82 4.07 -7.37
N ILE A 289 10.73 3.51 -6.86
CA ILE A 289 9.92 2.55 -7.61
C ILE A 289 9.08 3.39 -8.55
N ASN A 290 9.43 3.37 -9.83
CA ASN A 290 8.55 3.84 -10.88
C ASN A 290 7.18 3.17 -10.74
N ASN A 291 6.09 3.94 -10.81
CA ASN A 291 4.69 3.49 -10.68
C ASN A 291 4.32 2.28 -11.56
N ASP A 292 5.08 1.97 -12.61
CA ASP A 292 4.86 0.79 -13.48
C ASP A 292 5.45 -0.51 -12.90
N GLN A 293 6.51 -0.46 -12.08
CA GLN A 293 7.05 -1.65 -11.40
C GLN A 293 6.21 -2.04 -10.16
N THR A 294 5.55 -1.10 -9.50
CA THR A 294 4.63 -1.36 -8.38
C THR A 294 3.39 -2.16 -8.79
N GLN A 295 3.03 -2.20 -10.06
CA GLN A 295 1.87 -2.95 -10.52
C GLN A 295 2.16 -4.44 -10.81
N ASP A 296 3.39 -4.85 -11.01
CA ASP A 296 3.70 -6.25 -11.36
C ASP A 296 3.79 -7.19 -10.15
N TYR A 297 4.16 -6.71 -8.98
CA TYR A 297 4.17 -7.53 -7.76
C TYR A 297 2.78 -8.03 -7.35
N LEU A 298 1.71 -7.31 -7.67
CA LEU A 298 0.34 -7.72 -7.40
C LEU A 298 -0.11 -8.93 -8.22
N LYS A 299 0.57 -9.27 -9.32
CA LYS A 299 0.27 -10.45 -10.14
C LYS A 299 0.74 -11.75 -9.51
N THR A 300 1.82 -11.70 -8.75
CA THR A 300 2.51 -12.88 -8.17
C THR A 300 2.08 -13.18 -6.73
N THR A 301 1.10 -12.44 -6.19
CA THR A 301 0.61 -12.68 -4.84
C THR A 301 -0.03 -14.07 -4.71
N PRO A 302 0.11 -14.76 -3.55
CA PRO A 302 -0.45 -16.08 -3.35
C PRO A 302 -1.99 -16.07 -3.42
N THR A 303 -2.57 -17.21 -3.78
CA THR A 303 -4.00 -17.49 -3.63
C THR A 303 -4.23 -18.35 -2.40
N ILE A 304 -5.46 -18.36 -1.88
CA ILE A 304 -5.85 -19.27 -0.81
C ILE A 304 -5.80 -20.71 -1.34
N PRO A 305 -4.99 -21.60 -0.72
CA PRO A 305 -4.87 -22.98 -1.14
C PRO A 305 -6.22 -23.71 -1.07
N ILE A 306 -6.44 -24.64 -2.01
CA ILE A 306 -7.68 -25.42 -2.02
C ILE A 306 -7.80 -26.32 -0.78
N GLU A 307 -6.67 -26.76 -0.25
CA GLU A 307 -6.55 -27.54 0.99
C GLU A 307 -7.14 -26.78 2.17
N ALA A 308 -6.84 -25.48 2.29
CA ALA A 308 -7.42 -24.63 3.33
C ALA A 308 -8.95 -24.55 3.19
N ILE A 309 -9.44 -24.39 1.94
CA ILE A 309 -10.88 -24.26 1.67
C ILE A 309 -11.62 -25.57 2.03
N ASN A 310 -11.04 -26.72 1.67
CA ASN A 310 -11.63 -28.03 1.95
C ASN A 310 -11.71 -28.33 3.46
N LEU A 311 -10.86 -27.70 4.26
CA LEU A 311 -10.86 -27.82 5.72
C LEU A 311 -11.81 -26.81 6.41
N MET A 312 -12.28 -25.76 5.74
CA MET A 312 -13.19 -24.78 6.32
C MET A 312 -14.59 -25.35 6.59
N PRO A 313 -15.40 -24.71 7.46
CA PRO A 313 -16.83 -25.00 7.58
C PRO A 313 -17.59 -24.92 6.25
N VAL A 314 -18.67 -25.71 6.14
CA VAL A 314 -19.46 -25.89 4.91
C VAL A 314 -19.94 -24.55 4.33
N LEU A 315 -20.33 -23.60 5.17
CA LEU A 315 -20.73 -22.27 4.76
C LEU A 315 -19.71 -21.57 3.83
N PHE A 316 -18.42 -21.66 4.19
CA PHE A 316 -17.34 -21.05 3.38
C PHE A 316 -17.08 -21.85 2.10
N GLN A 317 -17.15 -23.18 2.16
CA GLN A 317 -16.98 -24.05 1.00
C GLN A 317 -18.09 -23.78 -0.04
N GLU A 318 -19.35 -23.76 0.40
CA GLU A 318 -20.50 -23.48 -0.48
C GLU A 318 -20.46 -22.07 -1.07
N GLY A 319 -20.09 -21.07 -0.28
CA GLY A 319 -19.92 -19.71 -0.79
C GLY A 319 -18.77 -19.59 -1.80
N ALA A 320 -17.67 -20.29 -1.58
CA ALA A 320 -16.50 -20.33 -2.48
C ALA A 320 -16.82 -21.01 -3.82
N ARG A 321 -17.70 -22.03 -3.82
CA ARG A 321 -18.15 -22.78 -5.00
C ARG A 321 -18.74 -21.85 -6.07
N ALA A 322 -19.40 -20.76 -5.69
CA ALA A 322 -19.95 -19.79 -6.63
C ALA A 322 -18.85 -19.11 -7.50
N PHE A 323 -17.58 -19.19 -7.10
CA PHE A 323 -16.43 -18.57 -7.76
C PHE A 323 -15.32 -19.55 -8.11
N GLU A 324 -15.61 -20.85 -8.18
CA GLU A 324 -14.63 -21.92 -8.41
C GLU A 324 -13.77 -21.69 -9.67
N ALA A 325 -14.37 -21.16 -10.75
CA ALA A 325 -13.68 -20.85 -12.00
C ALA A 325 -12.73 -19.63 -11.92
N ASP A 326 -12.69 -18.88 -10.81
CA ASP A 326 -11.89 -17.66 -10.66
C ASP A 326 -11.27 -17.59 -9.25
N PRO A 327 -10.06 -18.15 -9.05
CA PRO A 327 -9.40 -18.18 -7.75
C PRO A 327 -9.32 -16.82 -7.06
N ARG A 328 -9.10 -15.73 -7.81
CA ARG A 328 -9.04 -14.37 -7.23
C ARG A 328 -10.40 -13.89 -6.71
N LYS A 329 -11.48 -14.12 -7.45
CA LYS A 329 -12.84 -13.80 -6.98
C LYS A 329 -13.24 -14.66 -5.79
N ARG A 330 -12.90 -15.95 -5.82
CA ARG A 330 -13.10 -16.88 -4.71
C ARG A 330 -12.42 -16.37 -3.42
N ASP A 331 -11.17 -15.97 -3.52
CA ASP A 331 -10.38 -15.50 -2.40
C ASP A 331 -10.86 -14.13 -1.88
N VAL A 332 -11.30 -13.23 -2.77
CA VAL A 332 -11.97 -11.97 -2.38
C VAL A 332 -13.25 -12.28 -1.59
N PHE A 333 -14.06 -13.24 -2.08
CA PHE A 333 -15.24 -13.66 -1.35
C PHE A 333 -14.87 -14.21 0.04
N LEU A 334 -13.95 -15.18 0.12
CA LEU A 334 -13.55 -15.84 1.37
C LEU A 334 -12.99 -14.84 2.39
N THR A 335 -12.08 -13.96 1.98
CA THR A 335 -11.51 -12.94 2.86
C THR A 335 -12.58 -12.00 3.42
N SER A 336 -13.51 -11.59 2.57
CA SER A 336 -14.62 -10.73 2.97
C SER A 336 -15.63 -11.49 3.84
N ALA A 337 -15.95 -12.75 3.49
CA ALA A 337 -16.90 -13.59 4.22
C ALA A 337 -16.41 -13.90 5.64
N LEU A 338 -15.11 -14.20 5.82
CA LEU A 338 -14.49 -14.36 7.15
C LEU A 338 -14.75 -13.14 8.03
N CYS A 339 -14.57 -11.93 7.46
CA CYS A 339 -14.81 -10.70 8.18
C CYS A 339 -16.31 -10.47 8.48
N ILE A 340 -17.20 -10.65 7.50
CA ILE A 340 -18.65 -10.48 7.70
C ILE A 340 -19.19 -11.47 8.73
N ILE A 341 -18.84 -12.75 8.59
CA ILE A 341 -19.26 -13.79 9.54
C ILE A 341 -18.75 -13.47 10.95
N SER A 342 -17.49 -13.03 11.09
CA SER A 342 -16.95 -12.65 12.39
C SER A 342 -17.81 -11.63 13.13
N GLY A 343 -18.41 -10.68 12.39
CA GLY A 343 -19.31 -9.66 12.94
C GLY A 343 -20.76 -10.14 13.15
N CYS A 344 -21.15 -11.29 12.57
CA CYS A 344 -22.47 -11.88 12.74
C CYS A 344 -22.58 -12.77 13.98
N LEU A 345 -21.46 -13.37 14.44
CA LEU A 345 -21.47 -14.39 15.50
C LEU A 345 -21.78 -13.79 16.89
N PRO A 346 -22.88 -14.17 17.55
CA PRO A 346 -23.18 -13.75 18.90
C PRO A 346 -22.56 -14.70 19.93
N ASN A 347 -22.24 -14.20 21.13
CA ASN A 347 -21.87 -15.00 22.30
C ASN A 347 -20.69 -15.97 22.07
N VAL A 348 -19.78 -15.63 21.17
CA VAL A 348 -18.54 -16.36 20.90
C VAL A 348 -17.37 -15.62 21.53
N GLN A 349 -16.58 -16.30 22.34
CA GLN A 349 -15.41 -15.76 23.02
C GLN A 349 -14.31 -16.80 23.19
N GLY A 350 -13.10 -16.36 23.50
CA GLY A 350 -11.97 -17.18 23.88
C GLY A 350 -10.96 -16.39 24.68
N VAL A 351 -9.85 -17.00 25.10
CA VAL A 351 -8.77 -16.33 25.83
C VAL A 351 -7.50 -16.43 25.01
N TYR A 352 -6.87 -15.28 24.75
CA TYR A 352 -5.59 -15.15 24.08
C TYR A 352 -4.72 -14.16 24.84
N ASP A 353 -3.49 -14.55 25.17
CA ASP A 353 -2.56 -13.74 25.99
C ASP A 353 -3.19 -13.23 27.29
N GLN A 354 -3.88 -14.12 28.01
CA GLN A 354 -4.60 -13.87 29.27
C GLN A 354 -5.81 -12.89 29.15
N GLU A 355 -6.10 -12.38 27.94
CA GLU A 355 -7.19 -11.45 27.70
C GLU A 355 -8.37 -12.14 27.00
N ARG A 356 -9.59 -11.73 27.33
CA ARG A 356 -10.80 -12.20 26.67
C ARG A 356 -10.95 -11.53 25.31
N VAL A 357 -11.08 -12.34 24.27
CA VAL A 357 -11.17 -11.87 22.86
C VAL A 357 -12.45 -12.41 22.20
N TYR A 358 -12.86 -11.71 21.14
CA TYR A 358 -14.02 -12.03 20.31
C TYR A 358 -13.61 -12.21 18.86
N PRO A 359 -14.39 -12.89 17.97
CA PRO A 359 -13.95 -13.31 16.65
C PRO A 359 -13.82 -12.19 15.60
N HIS A 360 -14.07 -10.92 15.95
CA HIS A 360 -14.19 -9.80 15.00
C HIS A 360 -12.89 -9.50 14.25
N LEU A 361 -12.99 -9.37 12.92
CA LEU A 361 -11.88 -9.20 12.00
C LEU A 361 -11.97 -7.88 11.24
N PHE A 362 -10.81 -7.39 10.77
CA PHE A 362 -10.70 -6.30 9.82
C PHE A 362 -10.06 -6.84 8.54
N SER A 363 -10.66 -6.61 7.37
CA SER A 363 -10.14 -7.03 6.08
C SER A 363 -10.11 -5.89 5.07
N PHE A 364 -9.08 -5.87 4.23
CA PHE A 364 -8.92 -4.88 3.17
C PHE A 364 -8.49 -5.55 1.86
N ILE A 365 -9.41 -5.58 0.88
CA ILE A 365 -9.17 -6.09 -0.46
C ILE A 365 -8.58 -4.97 -1.32
N ILE A 366 -7.40 -5.19 -1.88
CA ILE A 366 -6.67 -4.18 -2.66
C ILE A 366 -6.45 -4.69 -4.07
N ALA A 367 -7.05 -4.01 -5.05
CA ALA A 367 -6.86 -4.35 -6.45
C ALA A 367 -7.17 -3.15 -7.36
N PRO A 368 -6.59 -3.06 -8.57
CA PRO A 368 -6.94 -2.05 -9.55
C PRO A 368 -8.45 -2.02 -9.86
N ALA A 369 -8.91 -0.97 -10.53
CA ALA A 369 -10.28 -0.91 -11.03
C ALA A 369 -10.59 -2.10 -11.95
N ALA A 370 -11.83 -2.58 -11.95
CA ALA A 370 -12.31 -3.70 -12.75
C ALA A 370 -11.64 -5.08 -12.48
N SER A 371 -10.91 -5.26 -11.40
CA SER A 371 -10.23 -6.52 -11.04
C SER A 371 -11.12 -7.57 -10.37
N GLY A 372 -12.42 -7.35 -10.24
CA GLY A 372 -13.35 -8.30 -9.60
C GLY A 372 -13.51 -8.13 -8.08
N LYS A 373 -12.90 -7.10 -7.45
CA LYS A 373 -13.03 -6.81 -6.00
C LYS A 373 -14.49 -6.57 -5.55
N GLY A 374 -15.40 -6.21 -6.46
CA GLY A 374 -16.83 -6.05 -6.18
C GLY A 374 -17.54 -7.32 -5.71
N VAL A 375 -16.89 -8.49 -5.71
CA VAL A 375 -17.39 -9.74 -5.13
C VAL A 375 -17.62 -9.61 -3.61
N LEU A 376 -16.97 -8.67 -2.93
CA LEU A 376 -17.22 -8.31 -1.53
C LEU A 376 -18.72 -8.11 -1.24
N LYS A 377 -19.51 -7.57 -2.20
CA LYS A 377 -20.97 -7.44 -2.07
C LYS A 377 -21.68 -8.78 -1.81
N ASN A 378 -21.16 -9.89 -2.35
CA ASN A 378 -21.75 -11.21 -2.14
C ASN A 378 -21.45 -11.74 -0.74
N ALA A 379 -20.27 -11.42 -0.19
CA ALA A 379 -19.98 -11.70 1.23
C ALA A 379 -20.87 -10.86 2.16
N LYS A 380 -21.13 -9.58 1.83
CA LYS A 380 -22.06 -8.73 2.60
C LYS A 380 -23.44 -9.36 2.71
N ARG A 381 -23.94 -9.98 1.63
CA ARG A 381 -25.24 -10.66 1.62
C ARG A 381 -25.41 -11.73 2.70
N LEU A 382 -24.32 -12.36 3.14
CA LEU A 382 -24.40 -13.34 4.22
C LEU A 382 -25.01 -12.78 5.52
N GLY A 383 -24.87 -11.47 5.75
CA GLY A 383 -25.45 -10.77 6.90
C GLY A 383 -26.84 -10.14 6.66
N ASP A 384 -27.35 -10.17 5.41
CA ASP A 384 -28.56 -9.40 5.07
C ASP A 384 -29.78 -9.80 5.88
N LYS A 385 -30.04 -11.08 6.10
CA LYS A 385 -31.20 -11.54 6.89
C LYS A 385 -31.14 -11.11 8.36
N ILE A 386 -29.95 -11.03 8.93
CA ILE A 386 -29.74 -10.49 10.28
C ILE A 386 -30.01 -8.99 10.29
N HIS A 387 -29.48 -8.27 9.30
CA HIS A 387 -29.67 -6.82 9.16
C HIS A 387 -31.14 -6.47 8.99
N GLU A 388 -31.86 -7.15 8.08
CA GLU A 388 -33.30 -7.00 7.84
C GLU A 388 -34.10 -7.22 9.13
N ARG A 389 -33.82 -8.29 9.89
CA ARG A 389 -34.46 -8.60 11.16
C ARG A 389 -34.26 -7.49 12.20
N LEU A 390 -33.02 -6.98 12.34
CA LEU A 390 -32.72 -5.89 13.30
C LEU A 390 -33.41 -4.59 12.94
N VAL A 391 -33.42 -4.23 11.67
CA VAL A 391 -34.08 -3.02 11.17
C VAL A 391 -35.58 -3.12 11.35
N GLU A 392 -36.20 -4.25 11.03
CA GLU A 392 -37.63 -4.48 11.15
C GLU A 392 -38.06 -4.42 12.62
N SER A 393 -37.35 -5.11 13.52
CA SER A 393 -37.66 -5.05 14.95
C SER A 393 -37.50 -3.63 15.53
N SER A 394 -36.57 -2.84 15.01
CA SER A 394 -36.36 -1.44 15.42
C SER A 394 -37.52 -0.53 14.95
N LYS A 395 -38.06 -0.77 13.73
CA LYS A 395 -39.23 -0.06 13.21
C LYS A 395 -40.46 -0.36 14.06
N GLN A 396 -40.71 -1.64 14.35
CA GLN A 396 -41.83 -2.07 15.20
C GLN A 396 -41.76 -1.46 16.61
N ALA A 397 -40.54 -1.45 17.20
CA ALA A 397 -40.34 -0.82 18.52
C ALA A 397 -40.62 0.70 18.48
N LYS A 398 -40.23 1.37 17.38
CA LYS A 398 -40.51 2.79 17.20
C LYS A 398 -42.00 3.08 17.05
N GLU A 399 -42.73 2.30 16.25
CA GLU A 399 -44.18 2.41 16.11
C GLU A 399 -44.89 2.21 17.45
N GLN A 400 -44.49 1.20 18.23
CA GLN A 400 -45.00 0.98 19.57
C GLN A 400 -44.73 2.19 20.47
N HIS A 401 -43.55 2.73 20.49
CA HIS A 401 -43.19 3.92 21.25
C HIS A 401 -44.03 5.14 20.86
N GLU A 402 -44.30 5.36 19.57
CA GLU A 402 -45.16 6.44 19.11
C GLU A 402 -46.57 6.29 19.68
N ASN A 403 -47.15 5.08 19.74
CA ASN A 403 -48.44 4.80 20.35
C ASN A 403 -48.39 5.05 21.86
N GLU A 404 -47.36 4.56 22.57
CA GLU A 404 -47.16 4.81 23.99
C GLU A 404 -47.03 6.31 24.30
N MET A 405 -46.40 7.09 23.43
CA MET A 405 -46.28 8.55 23.56
C MET A 405 -47.64 9.27 23.38
N VAL A 406 -48.54 8.75 22.52
CA VAL A 406 -49.91 9.28 22.39
C VAL A 406 -50.70 9.01 23.68
N ASP A 407 -50.61 7.80 24.23
CA ASP A 407 -51.26 7.44 25.51
C ASP A 407 -50.72 8.29 26.66
N TYR A 408 -49.40 8.45 26.75
CA TYR A 408 -48.78 9.32 27.76
C TYR A 408 -49.28 10.76 27.67
N LYS A 409 -49.34 11.34 26.48
CA LYS A 409 -49.84 12.70 26.25
C LYS A 409 -51.32 12.80 26.67
N THR A 410 -52.14 11.78 26.37
CA THR A 410 -53.54 11.71 26.74
C THR A 410 -53.72 11.62 28.25
N GLN A 411 -52.90 10.80 28.94
CA GLN A 411 -52.92 10.70 30.41
C GLN A 411 -52.48 12.01 31.06
N MET A 412 -51.42 12.65 30.52
CA MET A 412 -50.98 13.98 31.01
C MET A 412 -52.03 15.05 30.82
N ALA A 413 -52.79 15.04 29.73
CA ALA A 413 -53.88 16.01 29.50
C ALA A 413 -55.10 15.82 30.46
N LYS A 414 -55.38 14.58 30.88
CA LYS A 414 -56.46 14.25 31.81
C LYS A 414 -56.08 14.35 33.29
N ARG A 415 -54.75 14.51 33.58
CA ARG A 415 -54.23 14.52 34.94
C ARG A 415 -54.69 15.68 35.75
N LYS A 416 -55.19 15.43 37.01
CA LYS A 416 -55.45 16.44 38.00
C LYS A 416 -54.20 16.80 38.81
N LYS A 417 -54.20 17.93 39.52
CA LYS A 417 -53.03 18.50 40.20
C LYS A 417 -52.38 17.53 41.20
N ASP A 418 -53.15 16.68 41.85
CA ASP A 418 -52.65 15.75 42.87
C ASP A 418 -52.42 14.32 42.38
N ASP A 419 -52.64 14.03 41.08
CA ASP A 419 -52.40 12.70 40.50
C ASP A 419 -50.93 12.47 40.30
N PRO A 420 -50.38 11.23 40.36
CA PRO A 420 -49.02 10.93 40.08
C PRO A 420 -48.70 11.26 38.63
N ILE A 421 -47.45 11.72 38.37
CA ILE A 421 -46.98 11.99 37.01
C ILE A 421 -46.72 10.64 36.32
N PRO A 422 -47.38 10.33 35.18
CA PRO A 422 -47.07 9.11 34.44
C PRO A 422 -45.62 9.12 33.92
N GLU A 423 -44.99 7.96 33.92
CA GLU A 423 -43.62 7.81 33.41
C GLU A 423 -43.62 8.03 31.90
N LYS A 424 -42.72 8.89 31.45
CA LYS A 424 -42.52 9.15 29.99
C LYS A 424 -41.91 7.93 29.33
N PRO A 425 -42.50 7.37 28.27
CA PRO A 425 -41.92 6.27 27.51
C PRO A 425 -40.48 6.62 27.03
N LYS A 426 -39.56 5.66 27.14
CA LYS A 426 -38.19 5.82 26.66
C LYS A 426 -38.13 5.50 25.19
N GLU A 427 -37.44 6.34 24.43
CA GLU A 427 -37.22 6.11 23.01
C GLU A 427 -36.41 4.82 22.80
N PRO A 428 -36.89 3.86 21.99
CA PRO A 428 -36.15 2.62 21.73
C PRO A 428 -34.91 2.89 20.90
N ALA A 429 -33.85 2.12 21.16
CA ALA A 429 -32.62 2.17 20.39
C ALA A 429 -32.86 1.62 18.97
N PHE A 430 -32.42 2.35 17.95
CA PHE A 430 -32.41 1.86 16.58
C PHE A 430 -31.19 0.94 16.37
N LYS A 431 -31.43 -0.32 16.02
CA LYS A 431 -30.40 -1.36 15.81
C LYS A 431 -30.25 -1.69 14.36
N LEU A 432 -29.01 -1.89 13.93
CA LEU A 432 -28.66 -2.34 12.58
C LEU A 432 -27.32 -3.09 12.59
N LEU A 433 -27.16 -4.09 11.75
CA LEU A 433 -25.92 -4.86 11.64
C LEU A 433 -24.84 -4.08 10.86
N PHE A 434 -25.20 -3.58 9.66
CA PHE A 434 -24.29 -2.86 8.78
C PHE A 434 -24.30 -1.37 9.10
N ILE A 435 -23.21 -0.88 9.67
CA ILE A 435 -22.99 0.53 10.00
C ILE A 435 -22.46 1.24 8.75
N PRO A 436 -23.11 2.32 8.24
CA PRO A 436 -22.59 3.11 7.13
C PRO A 436 -21.22 3.72 7.45
N ALA A 437 -20.33 3.75 6.49
CA ALA A 437 -18.97 4.26 6.68
C ALA A 437 -18.85 5.79 6.60
N ASP A 438 -19.82 6.47 6.01
CA ASP A 438 -19.85 7.92 5.79
C ASP A 438 -20.46 8.73 6.96
N ILE A 439 -20.61 8.11 8.12
CA ILE A 439 -21.17 8.73 9.34
C ILE A 439 -20.07 9.33 10.22
N SER A 440 -20.47 10.22 11.14
CA SER A 440 -19.53 10.77 12.13
C SER A 440 -19.12 9.71 13.16
N GLN A 441 -17.92 9.88 13.74
CA GLN A 441 -17.37 9.06 14.81
C GLN A 441 -18.35 8.85 15.99
N ALA A 442 -18.98 9.94 16.42
CA ALA A 442 -19.95 9.89 17.52
C ALA A 442 -21.22 9.09 17.13
N MET A 443 -21.66 9.17 15.87
CA MET A 443 -22.79 8.39 15.37
C MET A 443 -22.44 6.91 15.29
N MET A 444 -21.22 6.57 14.85
CA MET A 444 -20.76 5.17 14.84
C MET A 444 -20.76 4.58 16.25
N MET A 445 -20.23 5.30 17.25
CA MET A 445 -20.24 4.85 18.63
C MET A 445 -21.66 4.73 19.20
N GLN A 446 -22.56 5.65 18.83
CA GLN A 446 -23.97 5.58 19.20
C GLN A 446 -24.64 4.32 18.64
N LEU A 447 -24.40 4.00 17.37
CA LEU A 447 -24.93 2.80 16.73
C LEU A 447 -24.38 1.52 17.38
N LEU A 448 -23.06 1.48 17.69
CA LEU A 448 -22.48 0.37 18.43
C LEU A 448 -23.11 0.24 19.83
N GLN A 449 -23.27 1.34 20.57
CA GLN A 449 -23.92 1.33 21.89
C GLN A 449 -25.37 0.82 21.80
N ASN A 450 -26.13 1.27 20.82
CA ASN A 450 -27.52 0.86 20.57
C ASN A 450 -27.64 -0.62 20.21
N ASN A 451 -26.63 -1.19 19.54
CA ASN A 451 -26.61 -2.57 19.04
C ASN A 451 -25.79 -3.51 19.94
N ASP A 452 -25.81 -3.32 21.25
CA ASP A 452 -25.12 -4.17 22.22
C ASP A 452 -23.62 -4.33 21.93
N SER A 453 -22.96 -3.22 21.55
CA SER A 453 -21.56 -3.10 21.18
C SER A 453 -21.15 -3.77 19.85
N LYS A 454 -22.08 -4.25 19.01
CA LYS A 454 -21.84 -5.01 17.79
C LYS A 454 -22.10 -4.19 16.54
N GLY A 455 -21.31 -4.44 15.48
CA GLY A 455 -21.55 -3.85 14.17
C GLY A 455 -20.54 -4.28 13.12
N ILE A 456 -20.90 -4.09 11.85
CA ILE A 456 -20.05 -4.37 10.70
C ILE A 456 -20.01 -3.13 9.83
N ILE A 457 -18.80 -2.64 9.50
CA ILE A 457 -18.59 -1.68 8.43
C ILE A 457 -18.21 -2.47 7.19
N CYS A 458 -18.96 -2.34 6.10
CA CYS A 458 -18.71 -3.06 4.86
C CYS A 458 -18.88 -2.16 3.65
N GLU A 459 -17.74 -1.74 3.03
CA GLU A 459 -17.71 -0.82 1.90
C GLU A 459 -16.90 -1.37 0.74
N THR A 460 -17.51 -1.30 -0.45
CA THR A 460 -16.87 -1.72 -1.70
C THR A 460 -15.88 -0.69 -2.26
N GLU A 461 -15.96 0.55 -1.79
CA GLU A 461 -15.06 1.65 -2.12
C GLU A 461 -14.58 2.31 -0.84
N ALA A 462 -13.30 2.12 -0.52
CA ALA A 462 -12.70 2.65 0.69
C ALA A 462 -12.76 4.19 0.79
N ASP A 463 -12.96 4.90 -0.34
CA ASP A 463 -13.13 6.36 -0.37
C ASP A 463 -14.42 6.82 0.35
N ALA A 464 -15.44 5.98 0.51
CA ALA A 464 -16.64 6.30 1.29
C ALA A 464 -16.29 6.67 2.73
N MET A 465 -15.29 6.00 3.32
CA MET A 465 -14.77 6.32 4.65
C MET A 465 -13.93 7.59 4.69
N SER A 466 -13.29 8.00 3.57
CA SER A 466 -12.44 9.20 3.50
C SER A 466 -13.20 10.47 3.15
N GLY A 467 -14.47 10.36 2.71
CA GLY A 467 -15.34 11.46 2.30
C GLY A 467 -15.87 12.31 3.46
N ALA A 468 -15.98 11.76 4.65
CA ALA A 468 -16.33 12.49 5.85
C ALA A 468 -15.10 13.29 6.34
N ASN A 469 -14.91 14.52 5.84
CA ASN A 469 -13.88 15.50 6.22
C ASN A 469 -12.46 14.94 6.41
N LYS A 470 -11.53 15.33 5.56
CA LYS A 470 -10.09 15.00 5.62
C LYS A 470 -9.42 15.21 6.99
N GLN A 471 -10.05 15.97 7.89
CA GLN A 471 -9.59 16.22 9.26
C GLN A 471 -10.05 15.17 10.28
N ASP A 472 -11.12 14.42 10.01
CA ASP A 472 -11.71 13.49 10.98
C ASP A 472 -11.15 12.06 10.90
N TRP A 473 -10.51 11.65 9.77
CA TRP A 473 -10.00 10.30 9.61
C TRP A 473 -8.85 9.95 10.57
N GLY A 474 -7.96 10.89 10.88
CA GLY A 474 -6.92 10.70 11.91
C GLY A 474 -7.48 10.31 13.27
N ASN A 475 -8.72 10.72 13.56
CA ASN A 475 -9.44 10.36 14.78
C ASN A 475 -10.06 8.95 14.71
N TYR A 476 -10.46 8.46 13.52
CA TYR A 476 -11.01 7.10 13.35
C TYR A 476 -9.97 6.01 13.59
N SER A 477 -8.70 6.21 13.19
CA SER A 477 -7.63 5.23 13.41
C SER A 477 -7.52 4.82 14.88
N HIS A 478 -7.61 5.77 15.82
CA HIS A 478 -7.56 5.50 17.25
C HIS A 478 -8.72 4.60 17.70
N ILE A 479 -9.98 4.92 17.28
CA ILE A 479 -11.16 4.13 17.66
C ILE A 479 -11.11 2.73 17.06
N MET A 480 -10.69 2.62 15.80
CA MET A 480 -10.54 1.33 15.13
C MET A 480 -9.51 0.45 15.84
N ARG A 481 -8.38 1.05 16.26
CA ARG A 481 -7.35 0.33 17.02
C ARG A 481 -7.86 -0.17 18.38
N ALA A 482 -8.60 0.66 19.11
CA ALA A 482 -9.24 0.27 20.36
C ALA A 482 -10.31 -0.81 20.14
N ALA A 483 -11.17 -0.63 19.11
CA ALA A 483 -12.22 -1.60 18.79
C ALA A 483 -11.67 -2.97 18.37
N PHE A 484 -10.53 -3.03 17.68
CA PHE A 484 -9.88 -4.29 17.33
C PHE A 484 -9.46 -5.11 18.57
N HIS A 485 -9.06 -4.45 19.65
CA HIS A 485 -8.69 -5.10 20.92
C HIS A 485 -9.85 -5.16 21.91
N HIS A 486 -11.08 -4.78 21.49
CA HIS A 486 -12.26 -4.73 22.37
C HIS A 486 -12.09 -3.79 23.57
N GLU A 487 -11.14 -2.82 23.47
CA GLU A 487 -10.90 -1.79 24.47
C GLU A 487 -12.02 -0.76 24.48
N LYS A 488 -12.34 -0.24 25.66
CA LYS A 488 -13.40 0.76 25.84
C LYS A 488 -13.19 1.99 24.95
N ILE A 489 -14.23 2.37 24.23
CA ILE A 489 -14.31 3.63 23.49
C ILE A 489 -15.39 4.53 24.07
N SER A 490 -15.14 5.84 24.16
CA SER A 490 -16.08 6.80 24.71
C SER A 490 -16.00 8.16 24.03
N ALA A 491 -17.14 8.85 23.95
CA ALA A 491 -17.24 10.23 23.50
C ALA A 491 -18.24 11.02 24.34
N ALA A 492 -17.92 12.26 24.64
CA ALA A 492 -18.83 13.19 25.31
C ALA A 492 -19.35 14.24 24.32
N ARG A 493 -20.66 14.42 24.22
CA ARG A 493 -21.32 15.45 23.41
C ARG A 493 -21.70 16.63 24.27
N LYS A 494 -21.17 17.82 23.95
CA LYS A 494 -21.55 19.08 24.67
C LYS A 494 -23.03 19.46 24.46
N THR A 495 -23.62 19.14 23.32
CA THR A 495 -24.93 19.60 22.90
C THR A 495 -26.06 19.08 23.81
N ASN A 496 -25.95 17.85 24.32
CA ASN A 496 -26.99 17.20 25.16
C ASN A 496 -26.44 16.72 26.50
N ASN A 497 -25.21 17.06 26.86
CA ASN A 497 -24.51 16.51 28.04
C ASN A 497 -24.54 14.97 28.08
N GLU A 498 -24.42 14.34 26.89
CA GLU A 498 -24.56 12.90 26.67
C GLU A 498 -23.17 12.23 26.62
N LEU A 499 -23.02 11.18 27.43
CA LEU A 499 -21.86 10.30 27.42
C LEU A 499 -22.21 9.03 26.63
N ILE A 500 -21.50 8.81 25.50
CA ILE A 500 -21.56 7.58 24.73
C ILE A 500 -20.39 6.72 25.19
N GLU A 501 -20.65 5.53 25.68
CA GLU A 501 -19.61 4.59 26.13
C GLU A 501 -19.91 3.18 25.62
N VAL A 502 -18.94 2.59 24.91
CA VAL A 502 -18.97 1.19 24.46
C VAL A 502 -17.84 0.47 25.16
N LYS A 503 -18.17 -0.40 26.12
CA LYS A 503 -17.17 -1.05 27.00
C LYS A 503 -16.33 -2.08 26.28
N HIS A 504 -16.95 -2.91 25.45
CA HIS A 504 -16.30 -3.99 24.68
C HIS A 504 -16.81 -3.96 23.24
N PRO A 505 -16.29 -3.03 22.41
CA PRO A 505 -16.75 -2.92 21.03
C PRO A 505 -16.43 -4.22 20.26
N GLN A 506 -17.42 -4.72 19.57
CA GLN A 506 -17.38 -5.90 18.71
C GLN A 506 -17.63 -5.45 17.27
N LEU A 507 -16.63 -4.82 16.69
CA LEU A 507 -16.68 -4.23 15.36
C LEU A 507 -15.92 -5.10 14.37
N ALA A 508 -16.55 -5.45 13.24
CA ALA A 508 -15.89 -6.03 12.08
C ALA A 508 -15.83 -5.00 10.95
N VAL A 509 -14.77 -5.04 10.12
CA VAL A 509 -14.55 -4.06 9.06
C VAL A 509 -14.09 -4.75 7.79
N ALA A 510 -14.89 -4.71 6.74
CA ALA A 510 -14.59 -5.26 5.42
C ALA A 510 -14.56 -4.16 4.37
N LEU A 511 -13.37 -3.86 3.85
CA LEU A 511 -13.15 -2.80 2.86
C LEU A 511 -12.62 -3.35 1.55
N SER A 512 -12.94 -2.67 0.45
CA SER A 512 -12.17 -2.84 -0.77
C SER A 512 -11.78 -1.50 -1.38
N GLY A 513 -10.61 -1.47 -2.06
CA GLY A 513 -10.08 -0.24 -2.62
C GLY A 513 -9.03 -0.48 -3.68
N THR A 514 -8.54 0.61 -4.26
CA THR A 514 -7.37 0.62 -5.15
C THR A 514 -6.09 0.85 -4.34
N PRO A 515 -4.91 0.46 -4.86
CA PRO A 515 -3.64 0.73 -4.18
C PRO A 515 -3.46 2.20 -3.76
N SER A 516 -3.92 3.15 -4.57
CA SER A 516 -3.83 4.60 -4.27
C SER A 516 -4.78 5.08 -3.17
N GLN A 517 -5.76 4.28 -2.76
CA GLN A 517 -6.68 4.60 -1.67
C GLN A 517 -6.13 4.19 -0.31
N VAL A 518 -5.21 3.21 -0.25
CA VAL A 518 -4.65 2.70 1.01
C VAL A 518 -3.96 3.78 1.83
N PRO A 519 -3.06 4.63 1.27
CA PRO A 519 -2.40 5.68 2.05
C PRO A 519 -3.34 6.78 2.57
N LYS A 520 -4.55 6.88 2.01
CA LYS A 520 -5.58 7.81 2.49
C LYS A 520 -6.26 7.33 3.78
N LEU A 521 -6.29 6.01 3.98
CA LEU A 521 -6.92 5.35 5.13
C LEU A 521 -5.91 4.95 6.20
N ILE A 522 -4.74 4.50 5.78
CA ILE A 522 -3.65 4.05 6.63
C ILE A 522 -2.42 4.85 6.21
N ALA A 523 -2.10 5.87 6.99
CA ALA A 523 -1.11 6.88 6.63
C ALA A 523 0.32 6.31 6.47
N SER A 524 0.64 5.25 7.21
CA SER A 524 1.93 4.55 7.12
C SER A 524 1.82 3.12 7.60
N ALA A 525 2.81 2.31 7.26
CA ALA A 525 2.94 0.96 7.80
C ALA A 525 3.23 0.94 9.32
N GLU A 526 3.80 2.04 9.85
CA GLU A 526 4.03 2.25 11.29
C GLU A 526 2.73 2.61 12.04
N ASP A 527 1.66 3.05 11.33
CA ASP A 527 0.35 3.23 11.97
C ASP A 527 -0.13 1.87 12.49
N GLY A 528 -0.30 1.77 13.79
CA GLY A 528 -0.75 0.53 14.41
C GLY A 528 -2.07 -0.03 13.84
N LEU A 529 -2.83 0.73 13.07
CA LEU A 529 -4.00 0.25 12.35
C LEU A 529 -3.63 -0.70 11.21
N PHE A 530 -2.48 -0.49 10.56
CA PHE A 530 -2.01 -1.34 9.46
C PHE A 530 -1.99 -2.82 9.84
N SER A 531 -1.30 -3.17 10.91
CA SER A 531 -1.12 -4.56 11.34
C SER A 531 -2.42 -5.26 11.79
N ARG A 532 -3.53 -4.52 11.91
CA ARG A 532 -4.85 -5.04 12.31
C ARG A 532 -5.71 -5.49 11.14
N PHE A 533 -5.34 -5.12 9.90
CA PHE A 533 -6.05 -5.55 8.70
C PHE A 533 -5.47 -6.83 8.11
N LEU A 534 -6.37 -7.72 7.71
CA LEU A 534 -6.09 -8.80 6.77
C LEU A 534 -6.06 -8.19 5.36
N PHE A 535 -4.87 -8.03 4.80
CA PHE A 535 -4.73 -7.57 3.43
C PHE A 535 -4.85 -8.73 2.44
N TYR A 536 -5.63 -8.50 1.38
CA TYR A 536 -5.63 -9.35 0.20
C TYR A 536 -5.43 -8.48 -1.04
N ALA A 537 -4.20 -8.42 -1.52
CA ALA A 537 -3.79 -7.54 -2.61
C ALA A 537 -3.48 -8.34 -3.87
N PHE A 538 -4.04 -7.96 -5.02
CA PHE A 538 -3.85 -8.69 -6.27
C PHE A 538 -4.09 -7.82 -7.51
N LYS A 539 -3.65 -8.32 -8.68
CA LYS A 539 -3.95 -7.78 -9.99
C LYS A 539 -4.32 -8.94 -10.92
N ASN A 540 -5.50 -8.87 -11.50
CA ASN A 540 -5.92 -9.83 -12.51
C ASN A 540 -5.34 -9.47 -13.89
N GLU A 541 -5.19 -10.47 -14.74
CA GLU A 541 -5.01 -10.26 -16.17
C GLU A 541 -6.26 -9.63 -16.78
N ILE A 542 -6.07 -8.75 -17.76
CA ILE A 542 -7.16 -8.11 -18.49
C ILE A 542 -7.66 -9.09 -19.54
N ILE A 543 -8.62 -9.92 -19.16
CA ILE A 543 -9.22 -10.92 -20.03
C ILE A 543 -10.74 -10.70 -20.04
N TRP A 544 -11.32 -10.62 -21.24
CA TRP A 544 -12.77 -10.65 -21.37
C TRP A 544 -13.28 -12.04 -20.97
N ARG A 545 -14.17 -12.09 -19.98
CA ARG A 545 -14.82 -13.33 -19.54
C ARG A 545 -16.24 -13.34 -20.05
N ASP A 546 -16.63 -14.44 -20.65
CA ASP A 546 -18.00 -14.64 -21.14
C ASP A 546 -19.02 -14.50 -19.98
N PRO A 547 -19.91 -13.48 -20.01
CA PRO A 547 -20.91 -13.27 -18.98
C PRO A 547 -22.19 -14.08 -19.19
N SER A 548 -22.26 -14.92 -20.23
CA SER A 548 -23.45 -15.69 -20.56
C SER A 548 -23.83 -16.65 -19.44
N PRO A 549 -25.13 -16.83 -19.15
CA PRO A 549 -25.58 -17.84 -18.21
C PRO A 549 -25.14 -19.22 -18.65
N ARG A 550 -24.51 -19.97 -17.73
CA ARG A 550 -24.10 -21.36 -18.00
C ARG A 550 -25.21 -22.31 -17.56
N PRO A 551 -25.54 -23.36 -18.36
CA PRO A 551 -26.44 -24.42 -17.92
C PRO A 551 -25.95 -25.02 -16.60
N GLY A 552 -26.81 -25.07 -15.58
CA GLY A 552 -26.43 -25.56 -14.24
C GLY A 552 -25.55 -24.60 -13.41
N GLY A 553 -25.30 -23.38 -13.90
CA GLY A 553 -24.53 -22.36 -13.18
C GLY A 553 -25.26 -21.83 -11.95
N ILE A 554 -24.51 -21.41 -10.95
CA ILE A 554 -25.03 -20.82 -9.72
C ILE A 554 -25.51 -19.40 -9.98
N VAL A 555 -26.80 -19.11 -9.70
CA VAL A 555 -27.35 -17.75 -9.67
C VAL A 555 -26.98 -17.13 -8.31
N HIS A 556 -26.06 -16.16 -8.32
CA HIS A 556 -25.50 -15.59 -7.09
C HIS A 556 -26.56 -15.02 -6.14
N ASN A 557 -27.62 -14.42 -6.66
CA ASN A 557 -28.66 -13.82 -5.81
C ASN A 557 -29.33 -14.89 -4.93
N ASP A 558 -29.83 -15.95 -5.55
CA ASP A 558 -30.56 -17.01 -4.88
C ASP A 558 -29.65 -17.84 -3.94
N HIS A 559 -28.41 -18.10 -4.42
CA HIS A 559 -27.43 -18.83 -3.65
C HIS A 559 -27.02 -18.13 -2.37
N PHE A 560 -26.68 -16.84 -2.46
CA PHE A 560 -26.29 -16.07 -1.27
C PHE A 560 -27.46 -15.68 -0.37
N GLU A 561 -28.67 -15.64 -0.89
CA GLU A 561 -29.88 -15.54 -0.06
C GLU A 561 -30.09 -16.82 0.77
N ALA A 562 -29.90 -17.99 0.18
CA ALA A 562 -29.97 -19.26 0.89
C ALA A 562 -28.90 -19.34 1.99
N LEU A 563 -27.66 -18.99 1.69
CA LEU A 563 -26.58 -18.95 2.68
C LEU A 563 -26.83 -17.90 3.78
N SER A 564 -27.46 -16.75 3.47
CA SER A 564 -27.84 -15.77 4.49
C SER A 564 -28.87 -16.30 5.49
N ASN A 565 -29.82 -17.13 5.01
CA ASN A 565 -30.76 -17.82 5.90
C ASN A 565 -30.04 -18.83 6.81
N GLU A 566 -29.06 -19.55 6.30
CA GLU A 566 -28.25 -20.49 7.09
C GLU A 566 -27.43 -19.74 8.15
N VAL A 567 -26.81 -18.60 7.79
CA VAL A 567 -26.13 -17.72 8.74
C VAL A 567 -27.10 -17.23 9.83
N LEU A 568 -28.32 -16.85 9.47
CA LEU A 568 -29.34 -16.45 10.44
C LEU A 568 -29.65 -17.59 11.42
N GLN A 569 -29.80 -18.83 10.94
CA GLN A 569 -30.04 -20.01 11.79
C GLN A 569 -28.85 -20.28 12.72
N SER A 570 -27.61 -20.15 12.22
CA SER A 570 -26.41 -20.30 13.05
C SER A 570 -26.32 -19.23 14.14
N VAL A 571 -26.73 -18.00 13.85
CA VAL A 571 -26.81 -16.91 14.83
C VAL A 571 -27.84 -17.20 15.91
N ASP A 572 -29.03 -17.68 15.53
CA ASP A 572 -30.07 -18.04 16.49
C ASP A 572 -29.66 -19.21 17.40
N PHE A 573 -28.94 -20.17 16.81
CA PHE A 573 -28.35 -21.30 17.56
C PHE A 573 -27.31 -20.80 18.58
N LEU A 574 -26.33 -19.99 18.16
CA LEU A 574 -25.26 -19.49 19.01
C LEU A 574 -25.78 -18.47 20.04
N GLN A 575 -26.87 -17.76 19.74
CA GLN A 575 -27.55 -16.90 20.74
C GLN A 575 -28.06 -17.71 21.89
N LYS A 576 -28.57 -18.90 21.61
CA LYS A 576 -29.12 -19.82 22.61
C LYS A 576 -28.04 -20.63 23.34
N TYR A 577 -26.95 -20.97 22.63
CA TYR A 577 -25.83 -21.79 23.10
C TYR A 577 -24.51 -21.03 23.03
N PRO A 578 -24.21 -20.16 24.03
CA PRO A 578 -22.94 -19.42 24.06
C PRO A 578 -21.73 -20.32 23.95
N THR A 579 -20.66 -19.82 23.31
CA THR A 579 -19.48 -20.62 22.96
C THR A 579 -18.21 -19.99 23.51
N GLU A 580 -17.45 -20.78 24.27
CA GLU A 580 -16.10 -20.48 24.67
C GLU A 580 -15.16 -21.43 23.94
N VAL A 581 -14.24 -20.84 23.11
CA VAL A 581 -13.39 -21.60 22.20
C VAL A 581 -12.01 -21.77 22.81
N PHE A 582 -11.50 -23.00 22.74
CA PHE A 582 -10.20 -23.40 23.24
C PHE A 582 -9.34 -24.02 22.12
N LEU A 583 -8.04 -23.86 22.24
CA LEU A 583 -7.05 -24.69 21.55
C LEU A 583 -6.52 -25.73 22.54
N ASN A 584 -6.21 -26.93 22.05
CA ASN A 584 -5.50 -27.93 22.86
C ASN A 584 -4.00 -27.58 22.96
N GLN A 585 -3.25 -28.28 23.80
CA GLN A 585 -1.84 -27.98 24.05
C GLN A 585 -0.98 -28.13 22.78
N ASP A 586 -1.20 -29.16 21.98
CA ASP A 586 -0.44 -29.39 20.74
C ASP A 586 -0.67 -28.28 19.72
N GLN A 587 -1.90 -27.73 19.64
CA GLN A 587 -2.23 -26.58 18.78
C GLN A 587 -1.55 -25.31 19.28
N TRP A 588 -1.50 -25.06 20.59
CA TRP A 588 -0.76 -23.94 21.17
C TRP A 588 0.74 -24.06 20.90
N ASP A 589 1.32 -25.24 21.07
CA ASP A 589 2.76 -25.49 20.86
C ASP A 589 3.10 -25.27 19.37
N LYS A 590 2.28 -25.77 18.45
CA LYS A 590 2.44 -25.56 17.01
C LYS A 590 2.30 -24.06 16.64
N LEU A 591 1.32 -23.36 17.20
CA LEU A 591 1.15 -21.91 16.99
C LEU A 591 2.40 -21.15 17.42
N ASN A 592 2.87 -21.41 18.66
CA ASN A 592 4.04 -20.75 19.21
C ASN A 592 5.29 -21.00 18.37
N GLN A 593 5.53 -22.25 17.95
CA GLN A 593 6.67 -22.58 17.11
C GLN A 593 6.59 -21.86 15.75
N VAL A 594 5.47 -21.96 15.04
CA VAL A 594 5.29 -21.37 13.71
C VAL A 594 5.42 -19.85 13.76
N PHE A 595 4.80 -19.20 14.76
CA PHE A 595 4.85 -17.73 14.86
C PHE A 595 6.19 -17.20 15.38
N PHE A 596 6.91 -17.98 16.21
CA PHE A 596 8.29 -17.66 16.56
C PHE A 596 9.19 -17.66 15.31
N GLU A 597 9.11 -18.70 14.48
CA GLU A 597 9.87 -18.78 13.22
C GLU A 597 9.49 -17.63 12.26
N LYS A 598 8.19 -17.31 12.11
CA LYS A 598 7.73 -16.18 11.31
C LYS A 598 8.25 -14.84 11.84
N LEU A 599 8.20 -14.63 13.15
CA LEU A 599 8.67 -13.40 13.78
C LEU A 599 10.17 -13.18 13.52
N VAL A 600 10.95 -14.22 13.71
CA VAL A 600 12.40 -14.20 13.47
C VAL A 600 12.66 -13.86 11.99
N ASN A 601 12.00 -14.56 11.07
CA ASN A 601 12.16 -14.32 9.63
C ASN A 601 11.77 -12.88 9.22
N VAL A 602 10.62 -12.40 9.68
CA VAL A 602 10.12 -11.06 9.34
C VAL A 602 11.02 -9.96 9.92
N SER A 603 11.45 -10.09 11.18
CA SER A 603 12.30 -9.09 11.81
C SER A 603 13.65 -8.93 11.09
N ILE A 604 14.17 -10.02 10.51
CA ILE A 604 15.47 -10.01 9.83
C ILE A 604 15.35 -9.54 8.38
N PHE A 605 14.35 -10.03 7.66
CA PHE A 605 14.26 -9.80 6.21
C PHE A 605 13.40 -8.58 5.83
N THR A 606 12.50 -8.13 6.71
CA THR A 606 11.63 -6.98 6.44
C THR A 606 11.92 -5.82 7.40
N GLY A 607 12.40 -6.10 8.60
CA GLY A 607 12.70 -5.13 9.64
C GLY A 607 11.86 -5.33 10.91
N GLU A 608 12.32 -4.75 12.01
CA GLU A 608 11.66 -4.89 13.34
C GLU A 608 10.25 -4.28 13.33
N ASP A 609 9.99 -3.24 12.54
CA ASP A 609 8.70 -2.56 12.44
C ASP A 609 7.61 -3.49 11.88
N ALA A 610 7.99 -4.42 10.99
CA ALA A 610 7.10 -5.43 10.42
C ALA A 610 6.71 -6.54 11.42
N ALA A 611 7.41 -6.67 12.56
CA ALA A 611 7.08 -7.64 13.61
C ALA A 611 5.66 -7.47 14.14
N SER A 612 5.15 -6.23 14.14
CA SER A 612 3.77 -5.91 14.53
C SER A 612 2.73 -6.70 13.73
N VAL A 613 2.99 -6.99 12.44
CA VAL A 613 2.12 -7.80 11.58
C VAL A 613 2.05 -9.23 12.10
N VAL A 614 3.18 -9.83 12.46
CA VAL A 614 3.26 -11.22 12.95
C VAL A 614 2.51 -11.37 14.27
N TYR A 615 2.73 -10.46 15.24
CA TYR A 615 2.03 -10.50 16.52
C TYR A 615 0.50 -10.41 16.34
N ARG A 616 0.02 -9.51 15.48
CA ARG A 616 -1.43 -9.38 15.24
C ARG A 616 -2.00 -10.57 14.49
N LEU A 617 -1.22 -11.15 13.57
CA LEU A 617 -1.65 -12.32 12.81
C LEU A 617 -1.82 -13.56 13.70
N GLY A 618 -1.04 -13.72 14.78
CA GLY A 618 -1.25 -14.76 15.78
C GLY A 618 -2.63 -14.67 16.44
N LEU A 619 -3.03 -13.48 16.86
CA LEU A 619 -4.39 -13.22 17.38
C LEU A 619 -5.47 -13.47 16.30
N ILE A 620 -5.21 -13.04 15.07
CA ILE A 620 -6.15 -13.23 13.94
C ILE A 620 -6.33 -14.73 13.64
N LEU A 621 -5.26 -15.53 13.68
CA LEU A 621 -5.37 -16.99 13.55
C LEU A 621 -6.31 -17.58 14.61
N PHE A 622 -6.15 -17.18 15.88
CA PHE A 622 -7.04 -17.64 16.94
C PHE A 622 -8.49 -17.21 16.67
N ARG A 623 -8.72 -16.01 16.12
CA ARG A 623 -10.07 -15.58 15.69
C ARG A 623 -10.62 -16.42 14.53
N PHE A 624 -9.79 -16.89 13.59
CA PHE A 624 -10.23 -17.88 12.58
C PHE A 624 -10.68 -19.16 13.24
N CYS A 625 -9.89 -19.68 14.19
CA CYS A 625 -10.30 -20.86 14.97
C CYS A 625 -11.64 -20.65 15.67
N MET A 626 -11.86 -19.45 16.26
CA MET A 626 -13.15 -19.13 16.90
C MET A 626 -14.33 -19.15 15.92
N ILE A 627 -14.14 -18.58 14.72
CA ILE A 627 -15.17 -18.54 13.66
C ILE A 627 -15.49 -19.97 13.20
N PHE A 628 -14.45 -20.76 12.88
CA PHE A 628 -14.61 -22.11 12.35
C PHE A 628 -15.23 -23.04 13.38
N THR A 629 -14.73 -23.05 14.61
CA THR A 629 -15.27 -23.86 15.72
C THR A 629 -16.74 -23.52 15.99
N SER A 630 -17.14 -22.25 15.94
CA SER A 630 -18.52 -21.85 16.17
C SER A 630 -19.47 -22.32 15.07
N LEU A 631 -19.03 -22.26 13.80
CA LEU A 631 -19.82 -22.79 12.68
C LEU A 631 -19.88 -24.32 12.72
N ARG A 632 -18.80 -25.02 13.04
CA ARG A 632 -18.78 -26.47 13.23
C ARG A 632 -19.70 -26.91 14.35
N LYS A 633 -19.73 -26.15 15.45
CA LYS A 633 -20.65 -26.39 16.56
C LYS A 633 -22.11 -26.35 16.09
N PHE A 634 -22.47 -25.40 15.24
CA PHE A 634 -23.78 -25.32 14.62
C PHE A 634 -24.04 -26.50 13.66
N GLU A 635 -23.10 -26.79 12.75
CA GLU A 635 -23.18 -27.90 11.80
C GLU A 635 -23.40 -29.25 12.50
N ASN A 636 -22.76 -29.46 13.65
CA ASN A 636 -22.86 -30.68 14.45
C ASN A 636 -24.02 -30.69 15.47
N GLY A 637 -24.72 -29.58 15.64
CA GLY A 637 -25.77 -29.45 16.68
C GLY A 637 -25.23 -29.53 18.10
N ASP A 638 -23.95 -29.21 18.34
CA ASP A 638 -23.31 -29.27 19.65
C ASP A 638 -23.76 -28.10 20.55
N CYS A 639 -24.43 -28.42 21.66
CA CYS A 639 -24.94 -27.44 22.62
C CYS A 639 -23.96 -27.10 23.75
N SER A 640 -22.75 -27.68 23.75
CA SER A 640 -21.73 -27.45 24.78
C SER A 640 -21.30 -25.99 24.83
N LYS A 641 -20.98 -25.47 26.02
CA LYS A 641 -20.45 -24.12 26.16
C LYS A 641 -18.96 -24.09 25.74
N ASP A 642 -18.19 -25.02 26.25
CA ASP A 642 -16.75 -25.10 26.08
C ASP A 642 -16.44 -26.02 24.89
N VAL A 643 -15.82 -25.48 23.83
CA VAL A 643 -15.58 -26.21 22.59
C VAL A 643 -14.12 -26.06 22.18
N THR A 644 -13.45 -27.19 21.99
CA THR A 644 -12.07 -27.22 21.48
C THR A 644 -12.08 -27.17 19.96
N CYS A 645 -11.21 -26.31 19.39
CA CYS A 645 -11.01 -26.24 17.95
C CYS A 645 -10.52 -27.60 17.39
N THR A 646 -11.07 -28.02 16.26
CA THR A 646 -10.60 -29.25 15.60
C THR A 646 -9.24 -29.01 14.95
N ASP A 647 -8.44 -30.10 14.78
CA ASP A 647 -7.15 -29.99 14.11
C ASP A 647 -7.28 -29.54 12.65
N GLY A 648 -8.38 -29.93 11.98
CA GLY A 648 -8.69 -29.49 10.61
C GLY A 648 -8.96 -27.99 10.53
N ASP A 649 -9.76 -27.44 11.44
CA ASP A 649 -10.04 -25.98 11.51
C ASP A 649 -8.79 -25.19 11.88
N PHE A 650 -7.96 -25.73 12.78
CA PHE A 650 -6.67 -25.12 13.14
C PHE A 650 -5.69 -25.13 11.97
N GLU A 651 -5.61 -26.22 11.19
CA GLU A 651 -4.76 -26.28 10.00
C GLU A 651 -5.24 -25.32 8.90
N ALA A 652 -6.55 -25.21 8.68
CA ALA A 652 -7.12 -24.21 7.78
C ALA A 652 -6.71 -22.78 8.20
N ALA A 653 -6.77 -22.47 9.50
CA ALA A 653 -6.37 -21.18 10.04
C ALA A 653 -4.87 -20.92 9.86
N LEU A 654 -4.01 -21.93 9.99
CA LEU A 654 -2.56 -21.82 9.73
C LEU A 654 -2.28 -21.51 8.25
N LEU A 655 -2.90 -22.26 7.33
CA LEU A 655 -2.74 -22.06 5.89
C LEU A 655 -3.20 -20.65 5.46
N LEU A 656 -4.32 -20.17 5.99
CA LEU A 656 -4.78 -18.81 5.76
C LEU A 656 -3.80 -17.77 6.30
N SER A 657 -3.26 -17.98 7.50
CA SER A 657 -2.32 -17.04 8.11
C SER A 657 -1.03 -16.88 7.28
N GLU A 658 -0.59 -17.94 6.60
CA GLU A 658 0.55 -17.87 5.67
C GLU A 658 0.25 -16.95 4.48
N VAL A 659 -0.91 -17.13 3.86
CA VAL A 659 -1.34 -16.29 2.72
C VAL A 659 -1.42 -14.82 3.14
N TYR A 660 -2.12 -14.53 4.25
CA TYR A 660 -2.30 -13.13 4.69
C TYR A 660 -1.01 -12.49 5.19
N LEU A 661 -0.06 -13.27 5.74
CA LEU A 661 1.27 -12.75 6.07
C LEU A 661 1.98 -12.22 4.81
N GLN A 662 1.98 -13.01 3.73
CA GLN A 662 2.64 -12.63 2.49
C GLN A 662 2.01 -11.38 1.87
N HIS A 663 0.67 -11.28 1.85
CA HIS A 663 -0.03 -10.07 1.40
C HIS A 663 0.26 -8.85 2.29
N SER A 664 0.30 -9.04 3.61
CA SER A 664 0.58 -7.95 4.55
C SER A 664 2.01 -7.43 4.44
N LEU A 665 2.99 -8.33 4.31
CA LEU A 665 4.40 -7.94 4.11
C LEU A 665 4.61 -7.24 2.76
N LEU A 666 3.92 -7.70 1.71
CA LEU A 666 3.93 -7.02 0.44
C LEU A 666 3.41 -5.58 0.55
N MET A 667 2.27 -5.41 1.23
CA MET A 667 1.71 -4.08 1.47
C MET A 667 2.58 -3.23 2.37
N PHE A 668 3.20 -3.82 3.40
CA PHE A 668 4.15 -3.16 4.29
C PHE A 668 5.32 -2.55 3.52
N ASN A 669 5.92 -3.33 2.63
CA ASN A 669 7.08 -2.90 1.83
C ASN A 669 6.73 -1.86 0.75
N ASN A 670 5.46 -1.71 0.39
CA ASN A 670 5.00 -0.83 -0.69
C ASN A 670 4.11 0.33 -0.22
N LEU A 671 3.80 0.44 1.08
CA LEU A 671 3.27 1.65 1.65
C LEU A 671 4.40 2.67 1.78
N GLU A 672 4.20 3.86 1.22
CA GLU A 672 5.08 5.00 1.47
C GLU A 672 5.13 5.23 2.99
N ASP A 673 6.34 5.31 3.55
CA ASP A 673 6.52 5.71 4.94
C ASP A 673 5.77 7.04 5.13
N GLY A 674 4.77 7.06 6.01
CA GLY A 674 3.90 8.23 6.28
C GLY A 674 4.60 9.39 6.97
N LYS A 675 5.88 9.55 6.70
CA LYS A 675 6.67 10.71 7.08
C LYS A 675 6.24 11.86 6.18
N ASP A 676 5.68 12.87 6.83
CA ASP A 676 5.28 14.14 6.26
C ASP A 676 6.27 14.56 5.14
N PRO A 677 5.82 14.85 3.90
CA PRO A 677 6.70 15.27 2.80
C PRO A 677 7.60 16.46 3.16
N ILE A 678 7.26 17.21 4.22
CA ILE A 678 8.05 18.33 4.77
C ILE A 678 9.22 17.80 5.62
N LEU A 679 9.14 16.62 6.24
CA LEU A 679 10.23 16.01 7.02
C LEU A 679 11.17 15.16 6.14
N TYR A 680 10.70 14.64 5.00
CA TYR A 680 11.55 13.99 3.98
C TYR A 680 12.30 14.97 3.06
N LYS A 681 11.99 16.25 3.13
CA LYS A 681 12.85 17.33 2.67
C LYS A 681 13.79 17.84 3.77
N MET A 682 14.02 17.10 4.83
CA MET A 682 15.29 17.22 5.53
C MET A 682 16.35 16.72 4.58
N PRO A 683 17.25 17.61 4.16
CA PRO A 683 18.11 17.32 3.04
C PRO A 683 18.99 16.14 3.39
N ASN A 684 19.34 15.37 2.38
CA ASN A 684 20.54 14.58 2.19
C ASN A 684 21.81 15.15 2.89
N ASN A 685 21.73 16.34 3.45
CA ASN A 685 22.80 17.06 4.12
C ASN A 685 23.20 16.43 5.46
N LYS A 686 22.29 15.86 6.25
CA LYS A 686 22.67 15.17 7.51
C LYS A 686 23.30 13.82 7.25
N GLN A 687 22.85 13.10 6.21
CA GLN A 687 23.50 11.90 5.74
C GLN A 687 24.86 12.23 5.12
N LYS A 688 24.93 13.24 4.24
CA LYS A 688 26.19 13.77 3.68
C LYS A 688 27.12 14.31 4.77
N LEU A 689 26.60 14.93 5.82
CA LEU A 689 27.37 15.33 6.99
C LEU A 689 28.00 14.10 7.66
N PHE A 690 27.20 13.07 7.96
CA PHE A 690 27.71 11.85 8.60
C PHE A 690 28.75 11.14 7.72
N GLU A 691 28.55 11.04 6.42
CA GLU A 691 29.46 10.42 5.47
C GLU A 691 30.82 11.18 5.39
N GLN A 692 30.80 12.51 5.41
CA GLN A 692 32.00 13.36 5.33
C GLN A 692 32.73 13.54 6.67
N LEU A 693 32.11 13.17 7.80
CA LEU A 693 32.79 13.18 9.10
C LEU A 693 33.84 12.09 9.15
N PRO A 694 35.06 12.35 9.70
CA PRO A 694 36.04 11.32 10.00
C PRO A 694 35.52 10.29 11.01
N ASN A 695 36.18 9.14 11.15
CA ASN A 695 35.82 8.13 12.17
C ASN A 695 35.93 8.69 13.59
N GLU A 696 36.90 9.56 13.87
CA GLU A 696 37.00 10.35 15.10
C GLU A 696 37.06 11.83 14.75
N PHE A 697 36.28 12.65 15.42
CA PHE A 697 36.20 14.08 15.13
C PHE A 697 35.76 14.90 16.33
N GLN A 698 36.00 16.21 16.27
CA GLN A 698 35.53 17.17 17.26
C GLN A 698 34.26 17.88 16.77
N ARG A 699 33.45 18.38 17.73
CA ARG A 699 32.27 19.19 17.42
C ARG A 699 32.54 20.31 16.40
N LYS A 700 33.70 21.01 16.54
CA LYS A 700 34.07 22.11 15.64
C LYS A 700 34.23 21.65 14.17
N GLU A 701 34.76 20.45 13.96
CA GLU A 701 34.89 19.88 12.61
C GLU A 701 33.54 19.54 12.03
N ALA A 702 32.65 18.91 12.83
CA ALA A 702 31.30 18.62 12.40
C ALA A 702 30.52 19.90 12.04
N VAL A 703 30.66 20.97 12.81
CA VAL A 703 30.03 22.26 12.52
C VAL A 703 30.62 22.84 11.23
N SER A 704 31.96 22.79 11.04
CA SER A 704 32.61 23.31 9.82
C SER A 704 32.12 22.59 8.55
N ILE A 705 32.00 21.25 8.60
CA ILE A 705 31.49 20.45 7.49
C ILE A 705 29.99 20.74 7.30
N GLY A 706 29.22 20.82 8.38
CA GLY A 706 27.78 21.11 8.33
C GLY A 706 27.49 22.46 7.68
N VAL A 707 28.23 23.50 8.03
CA VAL A 707 28.08 24.84 7.42
C VAL A 707 28.35 24.81 5.92
N LYS A 708 29.37 24.06 5.46
CA LYS A 708 29.64 23.88 4.03
C LYS A 708 28.52 23.15 3.28
N LEU A 709 27.76 22.30 4.00
CA LEU A 709 26.59 21.59 3.50
C LEU A 709 25.27 22.37 3.69
N GLY A 710 25.35 23.64 4.09
CA GLY A 710 24.16 24.47 4.33
C GLY A 710 23.36 24.12 5.60
N ILE A 711 23.97 23.39 6.55
CA ILE A 711 23.35 23.00 7.82
C ILE A 711 23.71 24.02 8.91
N SER A 712 22.72 24.56 9.61
CA SER A 712 22.98 25.48 10.74
C SER A 712 23.69 24.77 11.88
N GLU A 713 24.52 25.51 12.63
CA GLU A 713 25.29 24.98 13.78
C GLU A 713 24.36 24.28 14.79
N ARG A 714 23.18 24.85 15.09
CA ARG A 714 22.18 24.25 15.96
C ARG A 714 21.68 22.90 15.43
N SER A 715 21.46 22.78 14.12
CA SER A 715 21.02 21.54 13.50
C SER A 715 22.11 20.46 13.48
N VAL A 716 23.39 20.87 13.43
CA VAL A 716 24.53 19.97 13.61
C VAL A 716 24.59 19.46 15.04
N ASP A 717 24.42 20.33 16.04
CA ASP A 717 24.38 19.97 17.45
C ASP A 717 23.24 18.98 17.76
N ASP A 718 22.05 19.27 17.24
CA ASP A 718 20.89 18.36 17.36
C ASP A 718 21.18 17.01 16.70
N PHE A 719 21.84 17.00 15.54
CA PHE A 719 22.26 15.75 14.89
C PHE A 719 23.26 14.97 15.76
N LEU A 720 24.31 15.61 16.27
CA LEU A 720 25.32 14.97 17.10
C LEU A 720 24.71 14.37 18.38
N ASN A 721 23.82 15.12 19.06
CA ASN A 721 23.17 14.67 20.28
C ASN A 721 22.20 13.49 20.06
N ASN A 722 21.43 13.54 18.98
CA ASN A 722 20.46 12.50 18.63
C ASN A 722 21.10 11.23 18.05
N SER A 723 22.36 11.33 17.58
CA SER A 723 23.09 10.20 17.01
C SER A 723 23.86 9.38 18.07
N VAL A 724 23.98 9.87 19.31
CA VAL A 724 24.57 9.13 20.43
C VAL A 724 23.45 8.38 21.17
N PRO A 725 23.57 7.07 21.49
CA PRO A 725 24.71 6.18 21.19
C PRO A 725 24.60 5.38 19.87
N LYS A 726 23.59 5.63 19.03
CA LYS A 726 23.24 4.77 17.89
C LYS A 726 24.25 4.78 16.74
N LEU A 727 24.74 5.95 16.36
CA LEU A 727 25.64 6.14 15.24
C LEU A 727 27.00 6.71 15.67
N LEU A 728 27.04 7.34 16.85
CA LEU A 728 28.22 8.01 17.40
C LEU A 728 28.41 7.61 18.86
N GLU A 729 29.66 7.46 19.27
CA GLU A 729 30.08 7.44 20.66
C GLU A 729 30.60 8.83 21.05
N LYS A 730 30.43 9.21 22.31
CA LYS A 730 30.95 10.46 22.86
C LYS A 730 31.97 10.16 23.97
N PRO A 731 33.22 9.84 23.63
CA PRO A 731 34.24 9.44 24.60
C PRO A 731 34.55 10.53 25.65
N LYS A 732 34.45 11.80 25.26
CA LYS A 732 34.54 12.97 26.16
C LYS A 732 33.77 14.16 25.55
N THR A 733 33.52 15.17 26.35
CA THR A 733 32.79 16.37 25.91
C THR A 733 33.40 16.99 24.66
N GLY A 734 32.59 17.14 23.60
CA GLY A 734 32.99 17.72 22.31
C GLY A 734 33.77 16.81 21.37
N HIS A 735 34.01 15.55 21.73
CA HIS A 735 34.67 14.55 20.88
C HIS A 735 33.71 13.42 20.58
N TYR A 736 33.69 12.98 19.34
CA TYR A 736 32.81 11.94 18.83
C TYR A 736 33.58 10.92 18.01
N ARG A 737 33.10 9.68 18.01
CA ARG A 737 33.61 8.57 17.22
C ARG A 737 32.44 7.88 16.55
N LYS A 738 32.59 7.52 15.27
CA LYS A 738 31.59 6.69 14.58
C LYS A 738 31.55 5.30 15.22
N VAL A 739 30.34 4.78 15.46
CA VAL A 739 30.14 3.38 15.86
C VAL A 739 30.24 2.57 14.56
N ASN A 740 31.16 1.62 14.51
CA ASN A 740 31.35 0.72 13.34
C ASN A 740 30.20 -0.29 13.25
#